data_0f71d3d3c583a3e184a7aabef17c7e88
#
_entry.id   0f71d3d3c583a3e184a7aabef17c7e88
#
_cell.length_a   1.000
_cell.length_b   1.000
_cell.length_c   1.000
_cell.angle_alpha   90.00
_cell.angle_beta   90.00
_cell.angle_gamma   90.00
#
_symmetry.space_group_name_H-M   'P 1'
#
loop_
_entity.id
_entity.type
_entity.pdbx_description
1 polymer ?
#
loop_
_entity_poly.entity_id
_entity_poly.type
_entity_poly.pdbx_seq_one_letter_code
_entity_poly.pdbx_strand_id
1 'polypeptide(L)'
;MLSCVSTTLYRVCLCLLLTGAGAAAQVRGWLWQNPLPQGNAIYAVRFAADKRHGWAVGSDGAILRTEDGGFAWEAQVAPVATTLYGLHVKDKNAAVAVGARGAVVVTENGGERWERRVSSTRDHLAAVTFAKDALHGWAVGTYGSIIATADGGRTWRVQTSGVRAHLFGVSFADEQTGVAVGDKGTLLVTSDGGATWQNKSLTDGLPLTGAAFAGTSKSAVAVGYGGVVLRTDDGGRSWARVDIFQQADLLSVFFLDEHNGWATGGDGLVLSTADGGTTWLPVSVKTQPRLATIFFADERTGWAAGRDGLILRTDDGGLDWRRLTEGGRDDLADIFFLDGSRGWAVGARGRVLYTVSGGKRWTPSLTGTDARLTRVFFLDEARGWVVGERGTILRTEDGGLSWAKADAAGATADLFGVHFGDAQHGLAVGARGTLLRTEDGGATWRLTPTNTLTWLEDVAFVDPQQATAVGSQGTIMRTTDGGETWHFSELRVKEWLYGLTFADKQRGYIVGADGIILRTDDGGVTWKDQESGLKINLFAISAAARDDALVVGDQGRVLQTKDGGLTWRMVAGVTSVPLFGVAYRGGTSAWVAGRGGVILRRADTIDTVSLPRPKIPLLKRDKPKLQTRETVQPLPPSSGDIPRAVPPASKKPPG
;
A
#
# COMPACT_ATOMS: atom_id res chain seq x y z
N MET A 1 48.61 -37.71 56.02
CA MET A 1 49.42 -36.97 55.12
C MET A 1 48.78 -37.06 53.75
N LEU A 2 48.64 -35.95 53.08
CA LEU A 2 48.05 -35.71 51.74
C LEU A 2 46.54 -35.55 51.72
N SER A 3 46.17 -34.29 51.71
CA SER A 3 44.87 -33.69 51.49
C SER A 3 44.47 -33.84 50.01
N CYS A 4 43.24 -34.25 49.75
CA CYS A 4 42.63 -34.18 48.42
C CYS A 4 41.60 -33.04 48.44
N VAL A 5 41.88 -31.97 47.69
CA VAL A 5 40.99 -30.84 47.53
C VAL A 5 40.00 -31.16 46.42
N SER A 6 38.72 -31.22 46.78
CA SER A 6 37.61 -31.38 45.84
C SER A 6 37.19 -30.01 45.32
N THR A 7 37.36 -29.75 44.01
CA THR A 7 36.86 -28.56 43.31
C THR A 7 35.46 -28.86 42.75
N THR A 8 34.46 -28.28 43.38
CA THR A 8 33.07 -28.31 42.91
C THR A 8 32.88 -27.23 41.87
N LEU A 9 32.68 -27.65 40.55
CA LEU A 9 32.28 -26.76 39.47
C LEU A 9 30.78 -26.40 39.62
N TYR A 10 30.49 -25.16 39.94
CA TYR A 10 29.17 -24.57 39.76
C TYR A 10 28.91 -24.31 38.30
N ARG A 11 28.03 -25.07 37.70
CA ARG A 11 27.41 -24.74 36.39
C ARG A 11 26.34 -23.68 36.64
N VAL A 12 26.63 -22.45 36.33
CA VAL A 12 25.64 -21.38 36.18
C VAL A 12 24.90 -21.61 34.86
N CYS A 13 23.66 -22.13 34.91
CA CYS A 13 22.72 -22.07 33.79
C CYS A 13 22.28 -20.63 33.61
N LEU A 14 22.87 -19.96 32.62
CA LEU A 14 22.38 -18.66 32.13
C LEU A 14 21.17 -18.93 31.25
N CYS A 15 19.95 -18.86 31.81
CA CYS A 15 18.72 -18.79 31.05
C CYS A 15 18.67 -17.42 30.35
N LEU A 16 19.10 -17.37 29.09
CA LEU A 16 18.79 -16.28 28.18
C LEU A 16 17.28 -16.29 27.94
N LEU A 17 16.55 -15.44 28.63
CA LEU A 17 15.20 -15.04 28.26
C LEU A 17 15.31 -14.24 26.96
N LEU A 18 15.15 -14.91 25.83
CA LEU A 18 14.86 -14.27 24.54
C LEU A 18 13.46 -13.68 24.63
N THR A 19 13.36 -12.43 25.05
CA THR A 19 12.17 -11.62 24.83
C THR A 19 12.10 -11.39 23.32
N GLY A 20 11.16 -12.07 22.64
CA GLY A 20 10.88 -11.83 21.25
C GLY A 20 10.44 -10.39 21.02
N ALA A 21 11.34 -9.54 20.56
CA ALA A 21 11.02 -8.23 20.02
C ALA A 21 10.40 -8.46 18.64
N GLY A 22 9.16 -8.02 18.45
CA GLY A 22 8.48 -8.08 17.15
C GLY A 22 9.28 -7.35 16.08
N ALA A 23 9.57 -8.02 14.99
CA ALA A 23 10.30 -7.45 13.87
C ALA A 23 9.37 -6.55 13.04
N ALA A 24 9.81 -5.32 12.75
CA ALA A 24 9.15 -4.47 11.77
C ALA A 24 9.27 -5.08 10.36
N ALA A 25 8.30 -4.79 9.51
CA ALA A 25 8.29 -5.27 8.13
C ALA A 25 9.53 -4.80 7.36
N GLN A 26 10.38 -5.73 6.96
CA GLN A 26 11.55 -5.44 6.14
C GLN A 26 11.31 -5.89 4.69
N VAL A 27 11.38 -4.95 3.76
CA VAL A 27 11.38 -5.23 2.33
C VAL A 27 12.79 -4.97 1.81
N ARG A 28 13.63 -6.03 1.72
CA ARG A 28 14.97 -6.00 1.09
C ARG A 28 15.83 -4.80 1.52
N GLY A 29 16.07 -4.63 2.81
CA GLY A 29 16.89 -3.54 3.35
C GLY A 29 16.13 -2.23 3.58
N TRP A 30 14.80 -2.24 3.50
CA TRP A 30 13.94 -1.12 3.83
C TRP A 30 12.89 -1.52 4.88
N LEU A 31 12.64 -0.65 5.84
CA LEU A 31 11.67 -0.84 6.91
C LEU A 31 10.47 0.08 6.71
N TRP A 32 9.26 -0.46 6.80
CA TRP A 32 8.04 0.32 6.81
C TRP A 32 7.93 1.15 8.09
N GLN A 33 7.58 2.41 7.95
CA GLN A 33 7.38 3.34 9.04
C GLN A 33 6.00 3.98 9.03
N ASN A 34 5.34 4.02 7.88
CA ASN A 34 3.96 4.44 7.71
C ASN A 34 3.39 3.90 6.39
N PRO A 35 2.13 3.43 6.33
CA PRO A 35 1.32 2.98 7.47
C PRO A 35 1.88 1.69 8.09
N LEU A 36 1.52 1.37 9.31
CA LEU A 36 1.98 0.17 10.01
C LEU A 36 0.91 -0.94 9.96
N PRO A 37 1.31 -2.22 9.90
CA PRO A 37 2.69 -2.76 9.79
C PRO A 37 3.32 -2.59 8.42
N GLN A 38 2.53 -2.31 7.39
CA GLN A 38 2.95 -2.01 6.02
C GLN A 38 1.76 -1.50 5.19
N GLY A 39 2.01 -0.83 4.04
CA GLY A 39 0.98 -0.22 3.20
C GLY A 39 0.67 -0.94 1.90
N ASN A 40 1.31 -2.06 1.61
CA ASN A 40 1.03 -2.85 0.41
C ASN A 40 -0.39 -3.43 0.46
N ALA A 41 -1.07 -3.50 -0.68
CA ALA A 41 -2.40 -4.11 -0.75
C ALA A 41 -2.37 -5.56 -0.26
N ILE A 42 -3.35 -5.93 0.57
CA ILE A 42 -3.56 -7.29 1.07
C ILE A 42 -4.64 -7.95 0.23
N TYR A 43 -4.34 -9.13 -0.32
CA TYR A 43 -5.26 -9.88 -1.18
C TYR A 43 -5.89 -11.08 -0.48
N ALA A 44 -5.22 -11.64 0.52
CA ALA A 44 -5.81 -12.72 1.30
C ALA A 44 -5.41 -12.61 2.78
N VAL A 45 -6.35 -12.92 3.68
CA VAL A 45 -6.16 -13.06 5.13
C VAL A 45 -6.84 -14.35 5.58
N ARG A 46 -6.13 -15.19 6.33
CA ARG A 46 -6.64 -16.47 6.85
C ARG A 46 -6.04 -16.73 8.23
N PHE A 47 -6.83 -17.41 9.06
CA PHE A 47 -6.43 -17.80 10.41
C PHE A 47 -6.51 -19.29 10.60
N ALA A 48 -5.70 -19.81 11.49
CA ALA A 48 -5.81 -21.17 12.01
C ALA A 48 -7.06 -21.32 12.90
N ALA A 49 -7.48 -22.55 13.16
CA ALA A 49 -8.67 -22.85 13.97
C ALA A 49 -8.60 -22.31 15.41
N ASP A 50 -7.40 -21.99 15.91
CA ASP A 50 -7.20 -21.40 17.24
C ASP A 50 -7.54 -19.90 17.32
N LYS A 51 -7.89 -19.25 16.18
CA LYS A 51 -8.29 -17.84 16.05
C LYS A 51 -7.20 -16.84 16.47
N ARG A 52 -6.03 -17.32 16.81
CA ARG A 52 -4.89 -16.52 17.27
C ARG A 52 -3.82 -16.41 16.21
N HIS A 53 -3.43 -17.54 15.60
CA HIS A 53 -2.41 -17.58 14.57
C HIS A 53 -3.04 -17.35 13.20
N GLY A 54 -2.50 -16.39 12.45
CA GLY A 54 -3.00 -16.04 11.13
C GLY A 54 -1.93 -15.42 10.27
N TRP A 55 -2.20 -15.43 8.95
CA TRP A 55 -1.36 -14.77 7.95
C TRP A 55 -2.19 -13.91 7.03
N ALA A 56 -1.54 -12.88 6.50
CA ALA A 56 -2.04 -12.05 5.42
C ALA A 56 -0.97 -11.93 4.33
N VAL A 57 -1.38 -11.99 3.07
CA VAL A 57 -0.46 -11.91 1.92
C VAL A 57 -0.90 -10.84 0.94
N GLY A 58 0.06 -10.26 0.20
CA GLY A 58 -0.24 -9.10 -0.63
C GLY A 58 0.79 -8.77 -1.71
N SER A 59 0.75 -7.51 -2.16
CA SER A 59 1.67 -6.97 -3.16
C SER A 59 3.13 -7.10 -2.73
N ASP A 60 4.01 -7.18 -3.72
CA ASP A 60 5.48 -7.16 -3.56
C ASP A 60 6.04 -8.26 -2.64
N GLY A 61 5.35 -9.40 -2.57
CA GLY A 61 5.72 -10.52 -1.71
C GLY A 61 5.42 -10.26 -0.24
N ALA A 62 4.54 -9.31 0.10
CA ALA A 62 4.16 -9.07 1.49
C ALA A 62 3.57 -10.32 2.12
N ILE A 63 4.14 -10.73 3.26
CA ILE A 63 3.61 -11.76 4.16
C ILE A 63 3.62 -11.16 5.56
N LEU A 64 2.46 -11.12 6.19
CA LEU A 64 2.28 -10.73 7.58
C LEU A 64 1.83 -11.92 8.40
N ARG A 65 2.28 -12.04 9.65
CA ARG A 65 1.87 -13.05 10.63
C ARG A 65 1.32 -12.40 11.88
N THR A 66 0.38 -13.02 12.50
CA THR A 66 -0.13 -12.66 13.83
C THR A 66 -0.20 -13.90 14.73
N GLU A 67 -0.06 -13.68 16.04
CA GLU A 67 -0.19 -14.72 17.09
C GLU A 67 -1.23 -14.35 18.15
N ASP A 68 -1.88 -13.21 18.00
CA ASP A 68 -2.82 -12.65 18.98
C ASP A 68 -4.19 -12.36 18.40
N GLY A 69 -4.54 -12.97 17.25
CA GLY A 69 -5.82 -12.76 16.59
C GLY A 69 -5.86 -11.49 15.74
N GLY A 70 -4.70 -11.01 15.28
CA GLY A 70 -4.57 -9.88 14.39
C GLY A 70 -4.44 -8.52 15.08
N PHE A 71 -4.32 -8.47 16.41
CA PHE A 71 -4.07 -7.21 17.11
C PHE A 71 -2.67 -6.68 16.86
N ALA A 72 -1.70 -7.54 16.69
CA ALA A 72 -0.37 -7.22 16.21
C ALA A 72 -0.01 -8.09 15.00
N TRP A 73 0.61 -7.48 14.00
CA TRP A 73 1.06 -8.15 12.80
C TRP A 73 2.57 -7.94 12.63
N GLU A 74 3.27 -9.02 12.30
CA GLU A 74 4.70 -9.01 12.01
C GLU A 74 4.93 -9.39 10.55
N ALA A 75 5.78 -8.63 9.87
CA ALA A 75 6.16 -8.99 8.52
C ALA A 75 7.20 -10.12 8.52
N GLN A 76 7.01 -11.05 7.61
CA GLN A 76 7.89 -12.17 7.38
C GLN A 76 8.64 -12.05 6.06
N VAL A 77 9.83 -12.65 6.00
CA VAL A 77 10.65 -12.65 4.79
C VAL A 77 10.08 -13.65 3.78
N ALA A 78 9.56 -13.13 2.67
CA ALA A 78 9.12 -13.96 1.56
C ALA A 78 10.30 -14.37 0.66
N PRO A 79 10.34 -15.62 0.17
CA PRO A 79 11.37 -16.07 -0.79
C PRO A 79 11.12 -15.54 -2.22
N VAL A 80 10.07 -14.73 -2.39
CA VAL A 80 9.66 -14.10 -3.65
C VAL A 80 9.39 -12.61 -3.45
N ALA A 81 9.59 -11.81 -4.51
CA ALA A 81 9.28 -10.38 -4.51
C ALA A 81 8.08 -10.06 -5.41
N THR A 82 7.31 -11.06 -5.79
CA THR A 82 6.13 -10.91 -6.63
C THR A 82 4.88 -10.97 -5.77
N THR A 83 3.81 -10.31 -6.24
CA THR A 83 2.51 -10.30 -5.55
C THR A 83 2.02 -11.72 -5.26
N LEU A 84 1.57 -11.93 -4.03
CA LEU A 84 0.87 -13.12 -3.55
C LEU A 84 -0.63 -12.78 -3.48
N TYR A 85 -1.46 -13.58 -4.17
CA TYR A 85 -2.90 -13.32 -4.30
C TYR A 85 -3.75 -14.24 -3.44
N GLY A 86 -3.37 -15.52 -3.34
CA GLY A 86 -4.11 -16.55 -2.61
C GLY A 86 -3.35 -17.06 -1.40
N LEU A 87 -4.09 -17.43 -0.36
CA LEU A 87 -3.55 -17.96 0.90
C LEU A 87 -4.49 -19.05 1.45
N HIS A 88 -3.91 -20.17 1.86
CA HIS A 88 -4.57 -21.18 2.65
C HIS A 88 -3.75 -21.49 3.90
N VAL A 89 -4.41 -21.46 5.06
CA VAL A 89 -3.80 -21.79 6.36
C VAL A 89 -4.35 -23.15 6.81
N LYS A 90 -3.45 -24.10 6.99
CA LYS A 90 -3.79 -25.48 7.42
C LYS A 90 -3.91 -25.55 8.94
N ASP A 91 -2.94 -24.98 9.63
CA ASP A 91 -2.88 -24.89 11.09
C ASP A 91 -1.95 -23.73 11.51
N LYS A 92 -1.65 -23.61 12.80
CA LYS A 92 -0.78 -22.56 13.35
C LYS A 92 0.68 -22.61 12.86
N ASN A 93 1.11 -23.71 12.24
CA ASN A 93 2.48 -23.92 11.77
C ASN A 93 2.56 -23.94 10.24
N ALA A 94 1.48 -24.31 9.54
CA ALA A 94 1.51 -24.62 8.12
C ALA A 94 0.56 -23.74 7.31
N ALA A 95 1.10 -23.07 6.28
CA ALA A 95 0.35 -22.27 5.32
C ALA A 95 0.96 -22.35 3.93
N VAL A 96 0.13 -22.13 2.92
CA VAL A 96 0.49 -22.07 1.50
C VAL A 96 -0.01 -20.78 0.90
N ALA A 97 0.85 -20.03 0.22
CA ALA A 97 0.47 -18.86 -0.54
C ALA A 97 0.88 -19.00 -2.01
N VAL A 98 0.03 -18.47 -2.89
CA VAL A 98 0.25 -18.50 -4.34
C VAL A 98 0.16 -17.11 -4.95
N GLY A 99 0.81 -16.93 -6.12
CA GLY A 99 0.86 -15.58 -6.67
C GLY A 99 1.37 -15.47 -8.10
N ALA A 100 1.86 -14.29 -8.42
CA ALA A 100 2.33 -13.93 -9.75
C ALA A 100 3.48 -14.81 -10.23
N ARG A 101 3.52 -15.06 -11.54
CA ARG A 101 4.55 -15.85 -12.22
C ARG A 101 4.69 -17.27 -11.67
N GLY A 102 3.57 -17.91 -11.32
CA GLY A 102 3.52 -19.25 -10.78
C GLY A 102 4.18 -19.37 -9.40
N ALA A 103 4.22 -18.30 -8.62
CA ALA A 103 4.77 -18.36 -7.28
C ALA A 103 3.91 -19.28 -6.41
N VAL A 104 4.55 -20.25 -5.76
CA VAL A 104 4.02 -21.06 -4.67
C VAL A 104 5.04 -21.00 -3.55
N VAL A 105 4.61 -20.54 -2.37
CA VAL A 105 5.46 -20.48 -1.16
C VAL A 105 4.76 -21.16 0.00
N VAL A 106 5.50 -21.90 0.79
CA VAL A 106 4.99 -22.77 1.86
C VAL A 106 5.78 -22.51 3.14
N THR A 107 5.11 -22.47 4.27
CA THR A 107 5.73 -22.60 5.59
C THR A 107 5.19 -23.86 6.30
N GLU A 108 6.05 -24.51 7.07
CA GLU A 108 5.73 -25.67 7.92
C GLU A 108 6.19 -25.44 9.38
N ASN A 109 6.70 -24.24 9.70
CA ASN A 109 7.25 -23.88 11.01
C ASN A 109 6.70 -22.56 11.56
N GLY A 110 5.43 -22.28 11.30
CA GLY A 110 4.76 -21.07 11.79
C GLY A 110 5.22 -19.78 11.11
N GLY A 111 5.82 -19.87 9.91
CA GLY A 111 6.28 -18.72 9.16
C GLY A 111 7.69 -18.22 9.55
N GLU A 112 8.41 -18.91 10.43
CA GLU A 112 9.82 -18.60 10.69
C GLU A 112 10.64 -18.67 9.39
N ARG A 113 10.23 -19.59 8.50
CA ARG A 113 10.79 -19.72 7.15
C ARG A 113 9.70 -20.03 6.14
N TRP A 114 9.72 -19.32 5.03
CA TRP A 114 8.92 -19.59 3.84
C TRP A 114 9.82 -20.14 2.73
N GLU A 115 9.37 -21.20 2.08
CA GLU A 115 10.11 -21.87 1.00
C GLU A 115 9.33 -21.84 -0.30
N ARG A 116 10.02 -21.54 -1.40
CA ARG A 116 9.42 -21.62 -2.73
C ARG A 116 9.32 -23.06 -3.18
N ARG A 117 8.16 -23.45 -3.74
CA ARG A 117 7.92 -24.74 -4.39
C ARG A 117 7.79 -24.56 -5.89
N VAL A 118 8.06 -25.64 -6.64
CA VAL A 118 7.88 -25.66 -8.10
C VAL A 118 6.40 -25.87 -8.40
N SER A 119 5.78 -24.92 -9.09
CA SER A 119 4.36 -24.93 -9.44
C SER A 119 4.05 -25.60 -10.77
N SER A 120 5.05 -25.96 -11.58
CA SER A 120 4.91 -26.47 -12.95
C SER A 120 4.21 -25.51 -13.93
N THR A 121 4.00 -24.26 -13.56
CA THR A 121 3.47 -23.18 -14.41
C THR A 121 4.22 -21.87 -14.21
N ARG A 122 4.13 -20.95 -15.20
CA ARG A 122 4.55 -19.55 -15.09
C ARG A 122 3.38 -18.59 -15.08
N ASP A 123 2.16 -19.09 -15.16
CA ASP A 123 0.95 -18.30 -15.12
C ASP A 123 0.74 -17.71 -13.73
N HIS A 124 0.03 -16.58 -13.65
CA HIS A 124 -0.31 -16.01 -12.36
C HIS A 124 -1.35 -16.91 -11.66
N LEU A 125 -1.11 -17.31 -10.43
CA LEU A 125 -2.03 -18.07 -9.61
C LEU A 125 -2.82 -17.10 -8.71
N ALA A 126 -4.14 -17.09 -8.84
CA ALA A 126 -5.02 -16.12 -8.18
C ALA A 126 -5.56 -16.60 -6.84
N ALA A 127 -5.87 -17.89 -6.73
CA ALA A 127 -6.47 -18.50 -5.53
C ALA A 127 -5.89 -19.88 -5.25
N VAL A 128 -5.92 -20.30 -3.97
CA VAL A 128 -5.52 -21.61 -3.51
C VAL A 128 -6.48 -22.09 -2.42
N THR A 129 -6.83 -23.37 -2.47
CA THR A 129 -7.63 -24.07 -1.44
C THR A 129 -7.09 -25.47 -1.19
N PHE A 130 -7.39 -26.01 -0.02
CA PHE A 130 -7.11 -27.42 0.32
C PHE A 130 -8.39 -28.06 0.83
N ALA A 131 -8.52 -29.37 0.60
CA ALA A 131 -9.51 -30.20 1.26
C ALA A 131 -9.23 -30.33 2.77
N LYS A 132 -10.18 -30.87 3.52
CA LYS A 132 -10.08 -31.02 4.99
C LYS A 132 -8.92 -31.92 5.44
N ASP A 133 -8.43 -32.81 4.56
CA ASP A 133 -7.28 -33.69 4.82
C ASP A 133 -5.93 -32.93 4.84
N ALA A 134 -5.94 -31.66 4.41
CA ALA A 134 -4.76 -30.79 4.28
C ALA A 134 -3.66 -31.32 3.34
N LEU A 135 -3.92 -32.44 2.61
CA LEU A 135 -3.02 -33.04 1.63
C LEU A 135 -3.41 -32.68 0.20
N HIS A 136 -4.71 -32.78 -0.14
CA HIS A 136 -5.23 -32.46 -1.45
C HIS A 136 -5.51 -30.96 -1.54
N GLY A 137 -4.94 -30.30 -2.55
CA GLY A 137 -5.10 -28.88 -2.75
C GLY A 137 -5.06 -28.49 -4.22
N TRP A 138 -5.68 -27.33 -4.53
CA TRP A 138 -5.80 -26.78 -5.89
C TRP A 138 -5.50 -25.30 -5.88
N ALA A 139 -4.84 -24.85 -6.96
CA ALA A 139 -4.67 -23.44 -7.21
C ALA A 139 -5.03 -23.14 -8.68
N VAL A 140 -5.68 -21.99 -8.88
CA VAL A 140 -6.17 -21.54 -10.19
C VAL A 140 -5.61 -20.18 -10.58
N GLY A 141 -5.60 -19.88 -11.89
CA GLY A 141 -5.01 -18.64 -12.33
C GLY A 141 -5.27 -18.25 -13.79
N THR A 142 -4.37 -17.44 -14.33
CA THR A 142 -4.49 -16.89 -15.67
C THR A 142 -4.46 -17.99 -16.74
N TYR A 143 -5.10 -17.71 -17.88
CA TYR A 143 -5.19 -18.60 -19.06
C TYR A 143 -5.81 -19.97 -18.78
N GLY A 144 -6.71 -20.07 -17.79
CA GLY A 144 -7.35 -21.32 -17.38
C GLY A 144 -6.43 -22.28 -16.62
N SER A 145 -5.30 -21.79 -16.10
CA SER A 145 -4.37 -22.61 -15.33
C SER A 145 -5.02 -23.17 -14.09
N ILE A 146 -4.93 -24.50 -13.92
CA ILE A 146 -5.23 -25.22 -12.68
C ILE A 146 -4.06 -26.11 -12.35
N ILE A 147 -3.58 -26.06 -11.13
CA ILE A 147 -2.59 -27.00 -10.59
C ILE A 147 -3.14 -27.65 -9.33
N ALA A 148 -2.79 -28.91 -9.11
CA ALA A 148 -3.23 -29.69 -7.96
C ALA A 148 -2.06 -30.37 -7.25
N THR A 149 -2.22 -30.60 -5.96
CA THR A 149 -1.30 -31.33 -5.09
C THR A 149 -2.04 -32.45 -4.34
N ALA A 150 -1.34 -33.53 -3.99
CA ALA A 150 -1.83 -34.58 -3.12
C ALA A 150 -0.87 -34.86 -1.95
N ASP A 151 0.12 -33.99 -1.74
CA ASP A 151 1.17 -34.13 -0.73
C ASP A 151 1.33 -32.90 0.16
N GLY A 152 0.24 -32.14 0.28
CA GLY A 152 0.21 -30.95 1.13
C GLY A 152 0.90 -29.73 0.51
N GLY A 153 1.06 -29.69 -0.81
CA GLY A 153 1.68 -28.56 -1.51
C GLY A 153 3.18 -28.66 -1.67
N ARG A 154 3.76 -29.84 -1.41
CA ARG A 154 5.20 -30.07 -1.67
C ARG A 154 5.48 -30.21 -3.16
N THR A 155 4.59 -30.90 -3.89
CA THR A 155 4.62 -31.00 -5.35
C THR A 155 3.30 -30.61 -5.97
N TRP A 156 3.34 -30.04 -7.17
CA TRP A 156 2.17 -29.55 -7.90
C TRP A 156 2.16 -30.09 -9.33
N ARG A 157 0.98 -30.50 -9.82
CA ARG A 157 0.78 -31.02 -11.18
C ARG A 157 -0.29 -30.19 -11.88
N VAL A 158 -0.09 -29.92 -13.17
CA VAL A 158 -1.07 -29.21 -14.00
C VAL A 158 -2.27 -30.10 -14.27
N GLN A 159 -3.48 -29.54 -14.15
CA GLN A 159 -4.75 -30.14 -14.59
C GLN A 159 -5.30 -29.40 -15.81
N THR A 160 -6.08 -30.09 -16.64
CA THR A 160 -6.67 -29.50 -17.84
C THR A 160 -8.04 -28.91 -17.53
N SER A 161 -8.15 -27.60 -17.53
CA SER A 161 -9.42 -26.90 -17.27
C SER A 161 -10.41 -26.89 -18.44
N GLY A 162 -9.93 -27.10 -19.67
CA GLY A 162 -10.74 -26.98 -20.89
C GLY A 162 -11.06 -25.53 -21.32
N VAL A 163 -10.57 -24.50 -20.61
CA VAL A 163 -10.81 -23.07 -20.91
C VAL A 163 -9.51 -22.28 -21.00
N ARG A 164 -9.58 -21.10 -21.63
CA ARG A 164 -8.49 -20.09 -21.65
C ARG A 164 -8.83 -18.82 -20.89
N ALA A 165 -10.04 -18.74 -20.32
CA ALA A 165 -10.43 -17.63 -19.47
C ALA A 165 -9.59 -17.59 -18.18
N HIS A 166 -9.33 -16.40 -17.63
CA HIS A 166 -8.66 -16.29 -16.34
C HIS A 166 -9.58 -16.83 -15.25
N LEU A 167 -9.02 -17.63 -14.35
CA LEU A 167 -9.71 -18.17 -13.18
C LEU A 167 -9.26 -17.34 -11.95
N PHE A 168 -10.24 -16.88 -11.15
CA PHE A 168 -10.00 -15.97 -10.02
C PHE A 168 -10.29 -16.62 -8.66
N GLY A 169 -11.22 -17.60 -8.61
CA GLY A 169 -11.63 -18.27 -7.39
C GLY A 169 -11.69 -19.78 -7.55
N VAL A 170 -11.38 -20.50 -6.48
CA VAL A 170 -11.51 -21.95 -6.40
C VAL A 170 -11.95 -22.35 -4.99
N SER A 171 -12.88 -23.29 -4.89
CA SER A 171 -13.33 -23.89 -3.63
C SER A 171 -13.57 -25.38 -3.80
N PHE A 172 -13.22 -26.16 -2.79
CA PHE A 172 -13.49 -27.59 -2.71
C PHE A 172 -14.21 -27.90 -1.40
N ALA A 173 -15.24 -28.72 -1.48
CA ALA A 173 -15.99 -29.19 -0.32
C ALA A 173 -15.29 -30.40 0.33
N ASP A 174 -14.73 -31.25 -0.51
CA ASP A 174 -13.98 -32.47 -0.19
C ASP A 174 -12.90 -32.72 -1.25
N GLU A 175 -12.26 -33.90 -1.25
CA GLU A 175 -11.19 -34.26 -2.21
C GLU A 175 -11.71 -34.46 -3.65
N GLN A 176 -13.03 -34.55 -3.84
CA GLN A 176 -13.65 -34.88 -5.13
C GLN A 176 -14.41 -33.70 -5.73
N THR A 177 -15.16 -32.99 -4.90
CA THR A 177 -16.15 -31.99 -5.35
C THR A 177 -15.59 -30.59 -5.25
N GLY A 178 -15.48 -29.92 -6.40
CA GLY A 178 -14.90 -28.58 -6.47
C GLY A 178 -15.53 -27.68 -7.54
N VAL A 179 -15.37 -26.36 -7.35
CA VAL A 179 -15.77 -25.32 -8.31
C VAL A 179 -14.62 -24.33 -8.51
N ALA A 180 -14.45 -23.89 -9.76
CA ALA A 180 -13.54 -22.79 -10.11
C ALA A 180 -14.30 -21.76 -10.96
N VAL A 181 -14.05 -20.48 -10.67
CA VAL A 181 -14.76 -19.35 -11.30
C VAL A 181 -13.79 -18.32 -11.86
N GLY A 182 -14.24 -17.56 -12.86
CA GLY A 182 -13.35 -16.62 -13.51
C GLY A 182 -13.99 -15.64 -14.48
N ASP A 183 -13.14 -15.15 -15.36
CA ASP A 183 -13.48 -14.14 -16.36
C ASP A 183 -14.58 -14.63 -17.31
N LYS A 184 -15.36 -13.68 -17.89
CA LYS A 184 -16.44 -13.96 -18.83
C LYS A 184 -17.50 -14.94 -18.31
N GLY A 185 -17.85 -14.85 -17.02
CA GLY A 185 -18.82 -15.74 -16.39
C GLY A 185 -18.38 -17.20 -16.32
N THR A 186 -17.06 -17.46 -16.44
CA THR A 186 -16.53 -18.83 -16.40
C THR A 186 -16.83 -19.50 -15.07
N LEU A 187 -17.45 -20.68 -15.13
CA LEU A 187 -17.78 -21.52 -14.01
C LEU A 187 -17.49 -22.97 -14.39
N LEU A 188 -16.55 -23.59 -13.69
CA LEU A 188 -16.11 -24.95 -13.87
C LEU A 188 -16.46 -25.78 -12.63
N VAL A 189 -16.91 -27.01 -12.82
CA VAL A 189 -17.28 -27.93 -11.73
C VAL A 189 -16.58 -29.25 -11.93
N THR A 190 -16.10 -29.85 -10.85
CA THR A 190 -15.54 -31.18 -10.84
C THR A 190 -16.18 -32.03 -9.76
N SER A 191 -16.28 -33.35 -9.99
CA SER A 191 -16.71 -34.38 -9.02
C SER A 191 -15.69 -35.52 -8.90
N ASP A 192 -14.48 -35.32 -9.40
CA ASP A 192 -13.40 -36.32 -9.46
C ASP A 192 -12.03 -35.71 -9.07
N GLY A 193 -12.05 -34.68 -8.21
CA GLY A 193 -10.82 -34.01 -7.72
C GLY A 193 -10.10 -33.20 -8.79
N GLY A 194 -10.80 -32.83 -9.87
CA GLY A 194 -10.24 -32.07 -10.98
C GLY A 194 -9.53 -32.94 -12.02
N ALA A 195 -9.71 -34.26 -12.02
CA ALA A 195 -9.31 -35.12 -13.12
C ALA A 195 -10.05 -34.68 -14.41
N THR A 196 -11.32 -34.27 -14.25
CA THR A 196 -12.11 -33.61 -15.29
C THR A 196 -12.83 -32.39 -14.74
N TRP A 197 -12.96 -31.36 -15.59
CA TRP A 197 -13.68 -30.12 -15.28
C TRP A 197 -14.81 -29.91 -16.29
N GLN A 198 -16.05 -29.82 -15.80
CA GLN A 198 -17.24 -29.54 -16.61
C GLN A 198 -17.46 -28.03 -16.67
N ASN A 199 -17.60 -27.48 -17.88
CA ASN A 199 -17.92 -26.07 -18.06
C ASN A 199 -19.42 -25.83 -17.90
N LYS A 200 -19.78 -25.03 -16.89
CA LYS A 200 -21.14 -24.55 -16.54
C LYS A 200 -21.28 -23.05 -16.69
N SER A 201 -20.37 -22.42 -17.44
CA SER A 201 -20.32 -20.96 -17.62
C SER A 201 -21.66 -20.37 -18.05
N LEU A 202 -21.99 -19.22 -17.49
CA LEU A 202 -23.19 -18.46 -17.84
C LEU A 202 -22.96 -17.60 -19.08
N THR A 203 -24.04 -17.30 -19.79
CA THR A 203 -24.00 -16.57 -21.05
C THR A 203 -23.95 -15.04 -20.90
N ASP A 204 -24.16 -14.50 -19.69
CA ASP A 204 -24.17 -13.05 -19.42
C ASP A 204 -22.79 -12.39 -19.38
N GLY A 205 -21.73 -13.19 -19.33
CA GLY A 205 -20.35 -12.73 -19.55
C GLY A 205 -19.71 -11.92 -18.41
N LEU A 206 -20.40 -11.66 -17.30
CA LEU A 206 -19.83 -10.92 -16.18
C LEU A 206 -18.82 -11.78 -15.42
N PRO A 207 -17.63 -11.22 -15.06
CA PRO A 207 -16.61 -11.95 -14.32
C PRO A 207 -17.11 -12.43 -12.96
N LEU A 208 -16.85 -13.70 -12.64
CA LEU A 208 -17.01 -14.27 -11.30
C LEU A 208 -15.66 -14.23 -10.58
N THR A 209 -15.62 -13.68 -9.38
CA THR A 209 -14.38 -13.34 -8.65
C THR A 209 -14.08 -14.31 -7.51
N GLY A 210 -15.09 -14.95 -6.94
CA GLY A 210 -14.95 -15.86 -5.82
C GLY A 210 -16.05 -16.91 -5.78
N ALA A 211 -15.73 -18.07 -5.18
CA ALA A 211 -16.68 -19.12 -4.91
C ALA A 211 -16.39 -19.80 -3.56
N ALA A 212 -17.43 -20.25 -2.88
CA ALA A 212 -17.32 -20.97 -1.63
C ALA A 212 -18.43 -22.00 -1.47
N PHE A 213 -18.10 -23.20 -0.98
CA PHE A 213 -19.08 -24.17 -0.53
C PHE A 213 -19.64 -23.79 0.84
N ALA A 214 -20.93 -23.95 1.02
CA ALA A 214 -21.67 -23.69 2.27
C ALA A 214 -21.82 -25.00 3.06
N GLY A 215 -20.82 -25.35 3.85
CA GLY A 215 -20.86 -26.51 4.78
C GLY A 215 -20.86 -27.89 4.14
N THR A 216 -21.53 -28.08 3.01
CA THR A 216 -21.70 -29.37 2.32
C THR A 216 -21.20 -29.34 0.88
N SER A 217 -21.01 -30.51 0.27
CA SER A 217 -20.66 -30.64 -1.15
C SER A 217 -21.83 -30.37 -2.12
N LYS A 218 -23.04 -30.08 -1.60
CA LYS A 218 -24.22 -29.78 -2.42
C LYS A 218 -24.43 -28.29 -2.62
N SER A 219 -24.22 -27.51 -1.58
CA SER A 219 -24.52 -26.06 -1.60
C SER A 219 -23.27 -25.25 -1.79
N ALA A 220 -23.27 -24.37 -2.80
CA ALA A 220 -22.17 -23.43 -3.05
C ALA A 220 -22.68 -22.10 -3.60
N VAL A 221 -21.91 -21.05 -3.38
CA VAL A 221 -22.18 -19.70 -3.88
C VAL A 221 -20.98 -19.21 -4.68
N ALA A 222 -21.25 -18.58 -5.82
CA ALA A 222 -20.27 -17.82 -6.59
C ALA A 222 -20.68 -16.35 -6.67
N VAL A 223 -19.72 -15.43 -6.53
CA VAL A 223 -19.95 -13.98 -6.56
C VAL A 223 -19.10 -13.31 -7.64
N GLY A 224 -19.52 -12.13 -8.11
CA GLY A 224 -18.81 -11.46 -9.17
C GLY A 224 -19.13 -9.98 -9.33
N TYR A 225 -18.68 -9.42 -10.44
CA TYR A 225 -18.87 -8.02 -10.78
C TYR A 225 -20.36 -7.69 -11.02
N GLY A 226 -20.71 -6.41 -10.81
CA GLY A 226 -22.09 -5.94 -10.97
C GLY A 226 -23.09 -6.56 -10.00
N GLY A 227 -22.63 -7.04 -8.83
CA GLY A 227 -23.49 -7.66 -7.82
C GLY A 227 -24.00 -9.05 -8.20
N VAL A 228 -23.30 -9.77 -9.10
CA VAL A 228 -23.69 -11.14 -9.44
C VAL A 228 -23.47 -12.06 -8.25
N VAL A 229 -24.55 -12.76 -7.86
CA VAL A 229 -24.52 -13.88 -6.93
C VAL A 229 -25.22 -15.07 -7.57
N LEU A 230 -24.54 -16.19 -7.65
CA LEU A 230 -25.06 -17.48 -8.13
C LEU A 230 -25.04 -18.47 -7.01
N ARG A 231 -26.09 -19.31 -6.92
CA ARG A 231 -26.20 -20.35 -5.91
C ARG A 231 -26.56 -21.69 -6.55
N THR A 232 -26.01 -22.77 -6.02
CA THR A 232 -26.34 -24.15 -6.33
C THR A 232 -26.71 -24.91 -5.06
N ASP A 233 -27.61 -25.90 -5.18
CA ASP A 233 -27.99 -26.83 -4.11
C ASP A 233 -27.81 -28.30 -4.54
N ASP A 234 -27.20 -28.53 -5.71
CA ASP A 234 -27.05 -29.85 -6.31
C ASP A 234 -25.59 -30.22 -6.64
N GLY A 235 -24.66 -29.56 -5.97
CA GLY A 235 -23.21 -29.80 -6.17
C GLY A 235 -22.66 -29.16 -7.43
N GLY A 236 -23.29 -28.08 -7.91
CA GLY A 236 -22.86 -27.34 -9.09
C GLY A 236 -23.38 -27.87 -10.41
N ARG A 237 -24.31 -28.81 -10.42
CA ARG A 237 -24.96 -29.33 -11.64
C ARG A 237 -25.81 -28.23 -12.30
N SER A 238 -26.55 -27.47 -11.48
CA SER A 238 -27.29 -26.28 -11.87
C SER A 238 -27.00 -25.07 -10.98
N TRP A 239 -27.12 -23.87 -11.52
CA TRP A 239 -26.88 -22.62 -10.81
C TRP A 239 -28.02 -21.64 -11.04
N ALA A 240 -28.51 -21.03 -9.99
CA ALA A 240 -29.52 -20.00 -10.02
C ALA A 240 -28.95 -18.64 -9.58
N ARG A 241 -29.40 -17.56 -10.21
CA ARG A 241 -29.06 -16.20 -9.80
C ARG A 241 -29.86 -15.84 -8.55
N VAL A 242 -29.18 -15.23 -7.59
CA VAL A 242 -29.78 -14.66 -6.37
C VAL A 242 -29.80 -13.15 -6.52
N ASP A 243 -30.96 -12.54 -6.36
CA ASP A 243 -31.09 -11.08 -6.40
C ASP A 243 -30.63 -10.47 -5.07
N ILE A 244 -29.62 -9.62 -5.19
CA ILE A 244 -29.12 -8.82 -4.07
C ILE A 244 -29.36 -7.35 -4.39
N PHE A 245 -30.09 -6.57 -3.86
CA PHE A 245 -30.39 -5.16 -4.17
C PHE A 245 -29.15 -4.24 -4.28
N GLN A 246 -27.99 -4.79 -4.59
CA GLN A 246 -26.69 -4.12 -4.71
C GLN A 246 -26.09 -4.39 -6.08
N GLN A 247 -25.62 -3.33 -6.77
CA GLN A 247 -24.93 -3.43 -8.07
C GLN A 247 -23.41 -3.29 -7.96
N ALA A 248 -22.87 -3.26 -6.73
CA ALA A 248 -21.43 -3.14 -6.51
C ALA A 248 -20.69 -4.45 -6.84
N ASP A 249 -19.47 -4.33 -7.31
CA ASP A 249 -18.60 -5.48 -7.55
C ASP A 249 -18.35 -6.26 -6.26
N LEU A 250 -18.65 -7.56 -6.26
CA LEU A 250 -18.28 -8.47 -5.19
C LEU A 250 -16.93 -9.12 -5.54
N LEU A 251 -16.04 -9.29 -4.56
CA LEU A 251 -14.65 -9.71 -4.76
C LEU A 251 -14.29 -11.01 -4.05
N SER A 252 -14.92 -11.29 -2.93
CA SER A 252 -14.66 -12.48 -2.12
C SER A 252 -15.94 -12.94 -1.45
N VAL A 253 -16.09 -14.24 -1.31
CA VAL A 253 -17.16 -14.89 -0.57
C VAL A 253 -16.57 -15.96 0.35
N PHE A 254 -17.13 -16.11 1.53
CA PHE A 254 -16.73 -17.06 2.54
C PHE A 254 -17.98 -17.62 3.25
N PHE A 255 -18.02 -18.93 3.49
CA PHE A 255 -19.02 -19.59 4.32
C PHE A 255 -18.34 -20.27 5.51
N LEU A 256 -18.90 -20.04 6.68
CA LEU A 256 -18.49 -20.71 7.91
C LEU A 256 -19.10 -22.10 8.02
N ASP A 257 -20.39 -22.21 7.65
CA ASP A 257 -21.23 -23.40 7.71
C ASP A 257 -22.31 -23.37 6.62
N GLU A 258 -23.37 -24.19 6.76
CA GLU A 258 -24.47 -24.29 5.80
C GLU A 258 -25.36 -23.04 5.74
N HIS A 259 -25.31 -22.18 6.76
CA HIS A 259 -26.22 -21.04 6.92
C HIS A 259 -25.47 -19.71 6.84
N ASN A 260 -24.35 -19.61 7.54
CA ASN A 260 -23.66 -18.36 7.79
C ASN A 260 -22.57 -18.10 6.75
N GLY A 261 -22.69 -16.99 6.02
CA GLY A 261 -21.72 -16.58 5.01
C GLY A 261 -21.60 -15.07 4.89
N TRP A 262 -20.48 -14.63 4.31
CA TRP A 262 -20.18 -13.22 4.06
C TRP A 262 -19.54 -13.02 2.70
N ALA A 263 -19.82 -11.87 2.09
CA ALA A 263 -19.17 -11.43 0.85
C ALA A 263 -18.66 -10.00 1.00
N THR A 264 -17.55 -9.68 0.31
CA THR A 264 -16.97 -8.33 0.29
C THR A 264 -16.79 -7.82 -1.12
N GLY A 265 -16.72 -6.49 -1.26
CA GLY A 265 -16.60 -5.89 -2.57
C GLY A 265 -16.04 -4.48 -2.61
N GLY A 266 -16.44 -3.76 -3.66
CA GLY A 266 -16.12 -2.36 -3.87
C GLY A 266 -16.64 -1.47 -2.75
N ASP A 267 -16.06 -0.28 -2.61
CA ASP A 267 -16.49 0.77 -1.68
C ASP A 267 -16.71 0.33 -0.22
N GLY A 268 -15.93 -0.69 0.21
CA GLY A 268 -16.04 -1.23 1.56
C GLY A 268 -17.30 -2.07 1.81
N LEU A 269 -18.00 -2.50 0.75
CA LEU A 269 -19.19 -3.33 0.88
C LEU A 269 -18.89 -4.64 1.59
N VAL A 270 -19.70 -4.96 2.59
CA VAL A 270 -19.80 -6.29 3.22
C VAL A 270 -21.26 -6.71 3.22
N LEU A 271 -21.53 -7.90 2.75
CA LEU A 271 -22.83 -8.56 2.82
C LEU A 271 -22.74 -9.76 3.75
N SER A 272 -23.81 -10.08 4.45
CA SER A 272 -23.96 -11.30 5.26
C SER A 272 -25.22 -12.07 4.87
N THR A 273 -25.17 -13.39 5.04
CA THR A 273 -26.29 -14.31 4.90
C THR A 273 -26.38 -15.19 6.14
N ALA A 274 -27.59 -15.60 6.50
CA ALA A 274 -27.88 -16.57 7.57
C ALA A 274 -28.76 -17.72 7.08
N ASP A 275 -28.94 -17.86 5.75
CA ASP A 275 -29.77 -18.85 5.10
C ASP A 275 -29.08 -19.56 3.92
N GLY A 276 -27.75 -19.70 4.01
CA GLY A 276 -26.93 -20.39 3.02
C GLY A 276 -26.84 -19.65 1.69
N GLY A 277 -26.96 -18.32 1.72
CA GLY A 277 -26.81 -17.47 0.54
C GLY A 277 -28.08 -17.31 -0.30
N THR A 278 -29.25 -17.64 0.27
CA THR A 278 -30.54 -17.40 -0.37
C THR A 278 -30.92 -15.92 -0.31
N THR A 279 -30.62 -15.26 0.84
CA THR A 279 -30.75 -13.81 0.99
C THR A 279 -29.46 -13.20 1.53
N TRP A 280 -29.19 -11.96 1.13
CA TRP A 280 -28.00 -11.23 1.52
C TRP A 280 -28.36 -9.84 2.04
N LEU A 281 -27.83 -9.48 3.21
CA LEU A 281 -28.06 -8.20 3.85
C LEU A 281 -26.76 -7.39 3.92
N PRO A 282 -26.79 -6.09 3.60
CA PRO A 282 -25.62 -5.23 3.75
C PRO A 282 -25.30 -5.00 5.22
N VAL A 283 -24.01 -5.10 5.55
CA VAL A 283 -23.46 -4.77 6.86
C VAL A 283 -22.72 -3.44 6.77
N SER A 284 -22.93 -2.54 7.74
CA SER A 284 -22.28 -1.23 7.71
C SER A 284 -20.82 -1.32 8.08
N VAL A 285 -19.94 -0.98 7.13
CA VAL A 285 -18.51 -0.81 7.35
C VAL A 285 -18.17 0.67 7.22
N LYS A 286 -17.62 1.27 8.27
CA LYS A 286 -17.24 2.71 8.31
C LYS A 286 -15.95 3.01 7.52
N THR A 287 -15.74 2.36 6.39
CA THR A 287 -14.53 2.52 5.56
C THR A 287 -14.95 2.43 4.09
N GLN A 288 -14.30 3.21 3.23
CA GLN A 288 -14.57 3.22 1.79
C GLN A 288 -13.54 2.45 0.92
N PRO A 289 -12.39 1.93 1.42
CA PRO A 289 -11.48 1.22 0.54
C PRO A 289 -12.04 -0.14 0.13
N ARG A 290 -11.72 -0.54 -1.09
CA ARG A 290 -12.04 -1.85 -1.66
C ARG A 290 -11.50 -2.98 -0.77
N LEU A 291 -12.38 -3.88 -0.33
CA LEU A 291 -12.06 -5.07 0.46
C LEU A 291 -11.88 -6.27 -0.48
N ALA A 292 -10.67 -6.81 -0.55
CA ALA A 292 -10.30 -7.87 -1.48
C ALA A 292 -10.62 -9.28 -0.92
N THR A 293 -10.71 -9.44 0.40
CA THR A 293 -10.87 -10.74 1.06
C THR A 293 -11.65 -10.61 2.36
N ILE A 294 -12.37 -11.67 2.71
CA ILE A 294 -13.06 -11.84 3.99
C ILE A 294 -12.84 -13.26 4.50
N PHE A 295 -12.77 -13.41 5.82
CA PHE A 295 -12.63 -14.68 6.51
C PHE A 295 -13.26 -14.60 7.90
N PHE A 296 -13.98 -15.64 8.30
CA PHE A 296 -14.52 -15.80 9.65
C PHE A 296 -14.01 -17.09 10.28
N ALA A 297 -13.60 -17.04 11.53
CA ALA A 297 -13.17 -18.21 12.30
C ALA A 297 -14.30 -18.79 13.15
N ASP A 298 -15.35 -18.02 13.40
CA ASP A 298 -16.63 -18.40 14.01
C ASP A 298 -17.69 -17.35 13.65
N GLU A 299 -18.91 -17.51 14.15
CA GLU A 299 -20.06 -16.62 13.88
C GLU A 299 -19.81 -15.16 14.30
N ARG A 300 -18.88 -14.89 15.20
CA ARG A 300 -18.60 -13.58 15.78
C ARG A 300 -17.29 -12.96 15.29
N THR A 301 -16.26 -13.79 15.15
CA THR A 301 -14.89 -13.31 14.91
C THR A 301 -14.50 -13.45 13.45
N GLY A 302 -14.29 -12.31 12.79
CA GLY A 302 -13.92 -12.26 11.38
C GLY A 302 -12.90 -11.18 11.05
N TRP A 303 -12.31 -11.29 9.87
CA TRP A 303 -11.35 -10.33 9.31
C TRP A 303 -11.66 -10.04 7.86
N ALA A 304 -11.47 -8.78 7.47
CA ALA A 304 -11.50 -8.35 6.08
C ALA A 304 -10.24 -7.54 5.78
N ALA A 305 -9.73 -7.65 4.56
CA ALA A 305 -8.53 -6.91 4.18
C ALA A 305 -8.61 -6.42 2.72
N GLY A 306 -7.78 -5.42 2.39
CA GLY A 306 -7.84 -4.82 1.06
C GLY A 306 -6.69 -3.87 0.74
N ARG A 307 -7.02 -2.82 -0.02
CA ARG A 307 -6.03 -1.82 -0.47
C ARG A 307 -5.34 -1.14 0.71
N ASP A 308 -4.18 -0.59 0.44
CA ASP A 308 -3.38 0.24 1.33
C ASP A 308 -3.04 -0.45 2.66
N GLY A 309 -2.84 -1.77 2.63
CA GLY A 309 -2.54 -2.57 3.81
C GLY A 309 -3.68 -2.61 4.85
N LEU A 310 -4.92 -2.26 4.46
CA LEU A 310 -6.06 -2.28 5.37
C LEU A 310 -6.34 -3.70 5.86
N ILE A 311 -6.41 -3.86 7.18
CA ILE A 311 -6.92 -5.05 7.85
C ILE A 311 -7.97 -4.60 8.87
N LEU A 312 -9.15 -5.18 8.78
CA LEU A 312 -10.28 -4.98 9.69
C LEU A 312 -10.53 -6.25 10.47
N ARG A 313 -11.05 -6.13 11.68
CA ARG A 313 -11.53 -7.23 12.51
C ARG A 313 -12.90 -6.91 13.07
N THR A 314 -13.74 -7.92 13.13
CA THR A 314 -15.02 -7.91 13.89
C THR A 314 -14.98 -8.94 15.00
N ASP A 315 -15.69 -8.68 16.10
CA ASP A 315 -15.91 -9.58 17.22
C ASP A 315 -17.40 -9.80 17.50
N ASP A 316 -18.28 -9.36 16.58
CA ASP A 316 -19.75 -9.40 16.69
C ASP A 316 -20.47 -9.88 15.42
N GLY A 317 -19.79 -10.65 14.56
CA GLY A 317 -20.37 -11.22 13.34
C GLY A 317 -20.41 -10.26 12.15
N GLY A 318 -19.68 -9.15 12.25
CA GLY A 318 -19.60 -8.17 11.17
C GLY A 318 -20.48 -6.93 11.39
N LEU A 319 -21.15 -6.79 12.54
CA LEU A 319 -21.97 -5.61 12.84
C LEU A 319 -21.13 -4.36 13.08
N ASP A 320 -19.94 -4.51 13.72
CA ASP A 320 -18.94 -3.46 13.82
C ASP A 320 -17.57 -3.98 13.43
N TRP A 321 -16.79 -3.11 12.77
CA TRP A 321 -15.48 -3.45 12.27
C TRP A 321 -14.43 -2.47 12.81
N ARG A 322 -13.42 -3.02 13.47
CA ARG A 322 -12.29 -2.27 13.98
C ARG A 322 -11.10 -2.37 13.03
N ARG A 323 -10.50 -1.22 12.72
CA ARG A 323 -9.24 -1.16 11.95
C ARG A 323 -8.07 -1.63 12.83
N LEU A 324 -7.27 -2.57 12.31
CA LEU A 324 -6.08 -3.11 12.97
C LEU A 324 -4.76 -2.53 12.44
N THR A 325 -4.83 -1.69 11.41
CA THR A 325 -3.65 -1.03 10.82
C THR A 325 -3.61 0.43 11.20
N GLU A 326 -2.44 0.94 11.57
CA GLU A 326 -2.22 2.31 12.02
C GLU A 326 -1.51 3.14 10.95
N GLY A 327 -1.58 4.48 11.08
CA GLY A 327 -0.89 5.44 10.25
C GLY A 327 -1.77 6.17 9.23
N GLY A 328 -1.26 7.30 8.76
CA GLY A 328 -1.89 8.11 7.72
C GLY A 328 -1.75 7.45 6.35
N ARG A 329 -2.81 7.54 5.55
CA ARG A 329 -2.87 6.99 4.17
C ARG A 329 -3.01 8.05 3.11
N ASP A 330 -2.94 9.31 3.49
CA ASP A 330 -2.89 10.43 2.57
C ASP A 330 -1.57 10.41 1.83
N ASP A 331 -1.59 10.63 0.52
CA ASP A 331 -0.39 10.70 -0.29
C ASP A 331 0.58 11.73 0.31
N LEU A 332 1.84 11.31 0.48
CA LEU A 332 2.93 12.18 0.88
C LEU A 332 3.70 12.62 -0.35
N ALA A 333 3.82 13.93 -0.54
CA ALA A 333 4.45 14.52 -1.70
C ALA A 333 5.96 14.68 -1.51
N ASP A 334 6.41 14.93 -0.27
CA ASP A 334 7.82 15.16 0.01
C ASP A 334 8.21 14.68 1.42
N ILE A 335 9.50 14.44 1.62
CA ILE A 335 10.11 14.07 2.89
C ILE A 335 11.47 14.74 3.02
N PHE A 336 11.70 15.38 4.15
CA PHE A 336 12.95 16.05 4.49
C PHE A 336 13.48 15.52 5.83
N PHE A 337 14.79 15.32 5.93
CA PHE A 337 15.48 15.03 7.19
C PHE A 337 16.63 16.01 7.39
N LEU A 338 16.68 16.64 8.54
CA LEU A 338 17.76 17.53 8.93
C LEU A 338 19.01 16.73 9.28
N ASP A 339 18.80 15.65 10.03
CA ASP A 339 19.85 14.72 10.51
C ASP A 339 19.33 13.26 10.49
N GLY A 340 20.00 12.33 11.18
CA GLY A 340 19.57 10.93 11.28
C GLY A 340 18.35 10.68 12.15
N SER A 341 17.87 11.69 12.90
CA SER A 341 16.80 11.57 13.89
C SER A 341 15.58 12.44 13.59
N ARG A 342 15.78 13.66 13.11
CA ARG A 342 14.74 14.66 12.88
C ARG A 342 14.35 14.73 11.41
N GLY A 343 13.04 14.59 11.15
CA GLY A 343 12.53 14.67 9.78
C GLY A 343 11.04 15.02 9.75
N TRP A 344 10.61 15.44 8.56
CA TRP A 344 9.25 15.88 8.26
C TRP A 344 8.81 15.30 6.92
N ALA A 345 7.51 14.99 6.82
CA ALA A 345 6.89 14.56 5.58
C ALA A 345 5.58 15.33 5.39
N VAL A 346 5.31 15.75 4.17
CA VAL A 346 4.16 16.60 3.82
C VAL A 346 3.35 15.99 2.68
N GLY A 347 2.05 16.32 2.60
CA GLY A 347 1.22 15.74 1.55
C GLY A 347 -0.21 16.26 1.51
N ALA A 348 -1.11 15.40 1.04
CA ALA A 348 -2.51 15.73 0.80
C ALA A 348 -3.24 16.20 2.07
N ARG A 349 -4.26 17.04 1.90
CA ARG A 349 -5.15 17.56 2.95
C ARG A 349 -4.41 18.24 4.10
N GLY A 350 -3.41 19.06 3.78
CA GLY A 350 -2.63 19.83 4.76
C GLY A 350 -1.79 18.95 5.70
N ARG A 351 -1.54 17.69 5.32
CA ARG A 351 -0.82 16.73 6.17
C ARG A 351 0.64 17.12 6.33
N VAL A 352 1.05 17.29 7.59
CA VAL A 352 2.46 17.31 8.01
C VAL A 352 2.65 16.26 9.09
N LEU A 353 3.67 15.43 8.91
CA LEU A 353 4.15 14.47 9.90
C LEU A 353 5.57 14.88 10.31
N TYR A 354 5.91 14.78 11.59
CA TYR A 354 7.29 15.00 12.06
C TYR A 354 7.77 13.81 12.90
N THR A 355 9.08 13.62 12.93
CA THR A 355 9.77 12.62 13.75
C THR A 355 11.01 13.21 14.39
N VAL A 356 11.31 12.76 15.62
CA VAL A 356 12.57 13.03 16.34
C VAL A 356 13.32 11.73 16.66
N SER A 357 12.90 10.63 16.04
CA SER A 357 13.38 9.27 16.32
C SER A 357 13.89 8.53 15.07
N GLY A 358 14.25 9.28 14.00
CA GLY A 358 14.67 8.69 12.74
C GLY A 358 13.55 7.94 12.03
N GLY A 359 12.29 8.37 12.25
CA GLY A 359 11.11 7.78 11.65
C GLY A 359 10.55 6.58 12.42
N LYS A 360 11.13 6.16 13.55
CA LYS A 360 10.55 5.07 14.35
C LYS A 360 9.13 5.40 14.83
N ARG A 361 8.85 6.69 15.00
CA ARG A 361 7.52 7.23 15.28
C ARG A 361 7.31 8.52 14.50
N TRP A 362 6.16 8.62 13.84
CA TRP A 362 5.69 9.81 13.15
C TRP A 362 4.51 10.42 13.90
N THR A 363 4.55 11.71 14.13
CA THR A 363 3.51 12.47 14.83
C THR A 363 2.90 13.48 13.86
N PRO A 364 1.57 13.54 13.74
CA PRO A 364 0.94 14.57 12.92
C PRO A 364 1.05 15.95 13.59
N SER A 365 1.25 16.99 12.77
CA SER A 365 1.24 18.38 13.17
C SER A 365 0.02 19.09 12.57
N LEU A 366 -0.54 20.07 13.28
CA LEU A 366 -1.68 20.85 12.82
C LEU A 366 -1.19 22.04 11.99
N THR A 367 -1.69 22.13 10.77
CA THR A 367 -1.29 23.17 9.80
C THR A 367 -2.35 24.26 9.58
N GLY A 368 -3.59 24.01 10.02
CA GLY A 368 -4.71 24.95 9.79
C GLY A 368 -5.15 25.08 8.33
N THR A 369 -4.68 24.20 7.42
CA THR A 369 -5.06 24.17 6.00
C THR A 369 -5.46 22.77 5.54
N ASP A 370 -6.30 22.72 4.52
CA ASP A 370 -6.64 21.49 3.77
C ASP A 370 -5.95 21.42 2.40
N ALA A 371 -5.16 22.43 2.04
CA ALA A 371 -4.40 22.45 0.80
C ALA A 371 -3.44 21.26 0.73
N ARG A 372 -3.26 20.68 -0.45
CA ARG A 372 -2.17 19.73 -0.67
C ARG A 372 -0.85 20.46 -0.51
N LEU A 373 0.01 19.93 0.34
CA LEU A 373 1.37 20.40 0.56
C LEU A 373 2.32 19.59 -0.33
N THR A 374 3.25 20.28 -1.00
CA THR A 374 4.06 19.72 -2.09
C THR A 374 5.52 19.59 -1.75
N ARG A 375 6.07 20.52 -0.97
CA ARG A 375 7.49 20.54 -0.59
C ARG A 375 7.68 21.01 0.84
N VAL A 376 8.68 20.45 1.52
CA VAL A 376 9.12 20.86 2.87
C VAL A 376 10.62 21.10 2.91
N PHE A 377 11.02 22.17 3.56
CA PHE A 377 12.43 22.52 3.78
C PHE A 377 12.64 23.00 5.22
N PHE A 378 13.71 22.57 5.85
CA PHE A 378 14.15 23.05 7.16
C PHE A 378 15.59 23.55 7.08
N LEU A 379 15.80 24.73 7.62
CA LEU A 379 17.13 25.34 7.71
C LEU A 379 17.89 24.82 8.94
N ASP A 380 17.18 24.66 10.03
CA ASP A 380 17.68 24.13 11.32
C ASP A 380 16.57 23.40 12.09
N GLU A 381 16.80 23.11 13.36
CA GLU A 381 15.88 22.34 14.21
C GLU A 381 14.56 23.07 14.48
N ALA A 382 14.53 24.38 14.40
CA ALA A 382 13.39 25.21 14.74
C ALA A 382 12.68 25.78 13.50
N ARG A 383 13.45 26.23 12.50
CA ARG A 383 12.92 27.00 11.36
C ARG A 383 12.71 26.14 10.13
N GLY A 384 11.47 26.13 9.63
CA GLY A 384 11.11 25.40 8.45
C GLY A 384 9.96 26.02 7.69
N TRP A 385 9.82 25.63 6.42
CA TRP A 385 8.80 26.11 5.49
C TRP A 385 8.18 24.96 4.71
N VAL A 386 6.91 25.13 4.41
CA VAL A 386 6.14 24.20 3.58
C VAL A 386 5.39 25.02 2.54
N VAL A 387 5.39 24.55 1.30
CA VAL A 387 4.61 25.16 0.22
C VAL A 387 3.60 24.16 -0.35
N GLY A 388 2.59 24.67 -1.05
CA GLY A 388 1.53 23.82 -1.60
C GLY A 388 0.56 24.54 -2.52
N GLU A 389 -0.57 23.89 -2.76
CA GLU A 389 -1.63 24.38 -3.63
C GLU A 389 -2.17 25.75 -3.18
N ARG A 390 -2.74 26.50 -4.13
CA ARG A 390 -3.43 27.80 -3.90
C ARG A 390 -2.51 28.83 -3.25
N GLY A 391 -1.22 28.86 -3.62
CA GLY A 391 -0.24 29.80 -3.05
C GLY A 391 0.02 29.61 -1.56
N THR A 392 -0.23 28.40 -1.04
CA THR A 392 -0.02 28.11 0.37
C THR A 392 1.47 28.13 0.70
N ILE A 393 1.85 28.98 1.66
CA ILE A 393 3.17 28.96 2.32
C ILE A 393 2.93 28.93 3.83
N LEU A 394 3.49 27.94 4.50
CA LEU A 394 3.49 27.82 5.94
C LEU A 394 4.91 27.92 6.47
N ARG A 395 5.08 28.55 7.63
CA ARG A 395 6.36 28.71 8.34
C ARG A 395 6.24 28.20 9.76
N THR A 396 7.29 27.58 10.26
CA THR A 396 7.44 27.16 11.66
C THR A 396 8.71 27.75 12.27
N GLU A 397 8.67 27.99 13.60
CA GLU A 397 9.81 28.38 14.42
C GLU A 397 10.02 27.46 15.62
N ASP A 398 9.26 26.37 15.70
CA ASP A 398 9.24 25.39 16.78
C ASP A 398 9.50 23.95 16.31
N GLY A 399 10.14 23.80 15.14
CA GLY A 399 10.47 22.48 14.60
C GLY A 399 9.28 21.74 13.98
N GLY A 400 8.23 22.48 13.60
CA GLY A 400 7.03 21.90 12.96
C GLY A 400 6.00 21.40 13.96
N LEU A 401 6.07 21.79 15.23
CA LEU A 401 5.00 21.52 16.20
C LEU A 401 3.76 22.38 15.88
N SER A 402 3.98 23.63 15.45
CA SER A 402 2.94 24.51 14.94
C SER A 402 3.38 25.23 13.65
N TRP A 403 2.40 25.67 12.85
CA TRP A 403 2.62 26.30 11.57
C TRP A 403 1.79 27.56 11.44
N ALA A 404 2.44 28.65 11.01
CA ALA A 404 1.79 29.92 10.70
C ALA A 404 1.77 30.12 9.19
N LYS A 405 0.68 30.67 8.66
CA LYS A 405 0.59 31.04 7.26
C LYS A 405 1.43 32.30 7.01
N ALA A 406 2.33 32.24 6.02
CA ALA A 406 3.11 33.42 5.58
C ALA A 406 2.31 34.25 4.56
N ASP A 407 2.66 35.54 4.43
CA ASP A 407 2.11 36.39 3.39
C ASP A 407 2.80 36.12 2.04
N ALA A 408 2.05 35.50 1.13
CA ALA A 408 2.51 35.14 -0.20
C ALA A 408 2.26 36.26 -1.25
N ALA A 409 2.10 37.50 -0.84
CA ALA A 409 1.84 38.65 -1.73
C ALA A 409 0.63 38.43 -2.68
N GLY A 410 -0.41 37.76 -2.22
CA GLY A 410 -1.60 37.48 -3.02
C GLY A 410 -1.40 36.39 -4.10
N ALA A 411 -0.30 35.63 -4.10
CA ALA A 411 -0.09 34.52 -5.02
C ALA A 411 -1.17 33.44 -4.80
N THR A 412 -1.79 33.01 -5.91
CA THR A 412 -2.84 31.99 -5.92
C THR A 412 -2.43 30.74 -6.70
N ALA A 413 -1.28 30.78 -7.37
CA ALA A 413 -0.74 29.65 -8.13
C ALA A 413 -0.23 28.56 -7.20
N ASP A 414 -0.34 27.31 -7.64
CA ASP A 414 0.22 26.18 -6.91
C ASP A 414 1.74 26.28 -6.87
N LEU A 415 2.31 26.10 -5.68
CA LEU A 415 3.75 26.12 -5.43
C LEU A 415 4.25 24.68 -5.30
N PHE A 416 5.41 24.38 -5.89
CA PHE A 416 5.96 23.02 -5.97
C PHE A 416 7.33 22.88 -5.31
N GLY A 417 8.15 23.95 -5.30
CA GLY A 417 9.49 23.96 -4.71
C GLY A 417 9.67 25.10 -3.72
N VAL A 418 10.44 24.86 -2.66
CA VAL A 418 10.91 25.87 -1.70
C VAL A 418 12.30 25.51 -1.21
N HIS A 419 13.19 26.52 -1.18
CA HIS A 419 14.54 26.34 -0.64
C HIS A 419 15.07 27.66 -0.10
N PHE A 420 15.94 27.60 0.91
CA PHE A 420 16.60 28.76 1.50
C PHE A 420 18.12 28.66 1.32
N GLY A 421 18.74 29.77 0.93
CA GLY A 421 20.19 29.92 0.81
C GLY A 421 20.85 30.24 2.16
N ASP A 422 20.13 30.93 3.02
CA ASP A 422 20.50 31.27 4.40
C ASP A 422 19.23 31.55 5.25
N ALA A 423 19.42 32.15 6.44
CA ALA A 423 18.32 32.41 7.36
C ALA A 423 17.31 33.48 6.89
N GLN A 424 17.66 34.26 5.90
CA GLN A 424 16.85 35.41 5.41
C GLN A 424 16.37 35.20 3.97
N HIS A 425 17.23 34.61 3.10
CA HIS A 425 16.97 34.56 1.66
C HIS A 425 16.39 33.19 1.26
N GLY A 426 15.20 33.21 0.72
CA GLY A 426 14.47 32.03 0.25
C GLY A 426 13.77 32.27 -1.08
N LEU A 427 13.55 31.16 -1.79
CA LEU A 427 12.82 31.09 -3.05
C LEU A 427 11.72 30.03 -2.97
N ALA A 428 10.55 30.34 -3.54
CA ALA A 428 9.49 29.39 -3.78
C ALA A 428 9.03 29.47 -5.24
N VAL A 429 8.86 28.32 -5.88
CA VAL A 429 8.53 28.22 -7.31
C VAL A 429 7.27 27.40 -7.53
N GLY A 430 6.59 27.64 -8.66
CA GLY A 430 5.33 26.96 -8.92
C GLY A 430 4.80 27.09 -10.35
N ALA A 431 3.49 26.89 -10.46
CA ALA A 431 2.76 26.90 -11.72
C ALA A 431 2.87 28.24 -12.45
N ARG A 432 2.83 28.19 -13.78
CA ARG A 432 2.82 29.36 -14.67
C ARG A 432 4.02 30.29 -14.48
N GLY A 433 5.20 29.76 -14.20
CA GLY A 433 6.41 30.53 -13.98
C GLY A 433 6.40 31.34 -12.69
N THR A 434 5.52 31.03 -11.75
CA THR A 434 5.46 31.70 -10.45
C THR A 434 6.77 31.47 -9.70
N LEU A 435 7.39 32.58 -9.29
CA LEU A 435 8.56 32.63 -8.42
C LEU A 435 8.35 33.69 -7.35
N LEU A 436 8.43 33.28 -6.10
CA LEU A 436 8.37 34.13 -4.93
C LEU A 436 9.74 34.16 -4.26
N ARG A 437 10.14 35.36 -3.81
CA ARG A 437 11.41 35.58 -3.09
C ARG A 437 11.13 36.23 -1.74
N THR A 438 11.88 35.81 -0.74
CA THR A 438 11.88 36.43 0.61
C THR A 438 13.28 36.89 0.98
N GLU A 439 13.36 37.93 1.81
CA GLU A 439 14.58 38.50 2.39
C GLU A 439 14.47 38.65 3.93
N ASP A 440 13.38 38.13 4.51
CA ASP A 440 13.07 38.25 5.94
C ASP A 440 12.80 36.87 6.59
N GLY A 441 13.39 35.83 6.01
CA GLY A 441 13.24 34.46 6.52
C GLY A 441 11.82 33.89 6.27
N GLY A 442 11.15 34.33 5.22
CA GLY A 442 9.84 33.83 4.81
C GLY A 442 8.66 34.40 5.61
N ALA A 443 8.84 35.49 6.34
CA ALA A 443 7.72 36.21 6.95
C ALA A 443 6.86 36.88 5.87
N THR A 444 7.51 37.48 4.89
CA THR A 444 6.87 38.06 3.68
C THR A 444 7.55 37.54 2.41
N TRP A 445 6.77 37.41 1.35
CA TRP A 445 7.23 36.99 0.04
C TRP A 445 6.82 37.99 -1.02
N ARG A 446 7.65 38.16 -2.04
CA ARG A 446 7.35 39.01 -3.19
C ARG A 446 7.43 38.24 -4.50
N LEU A 447 6.55 38.51 -5.44
CA LEU A 447 6.57 37.96 -6.77
C LEU A 447 7.76 38.53 -7.57
N THR A 448 8.57 37.66 -8.16
CA THR A 448 9.70 38.01 -9.01
C THR A 448 9.45 37.54 -10.45
N PRO A 449 9.63 38.39 -11.49
CA PRO A 449 9.44 38.00 -12.88
C PRO A 449 10.46 36.92 -13.31
N THR A 450 9.98 35.86 -13.98
CA THR A 450 10.82 34.78 -14.51
C THR A 450 10.92 34.79 -16.03
N ASN A 451 10.14 35.65 -16.71
CA ASN A 451 10.03 35.68 -18.17
C ASN A 451 9.64 34.33 -18.82
N THR A 452 8.97 33.44 -18.05
CA THR A 452 8.42 32.19 -18.52
C THR A 452 7.04 31.94 -17.96
N LEU A 453 6.24 31.14 -18.68
CA LEU A 453 4.94 30.58 -18.22
C LEU A 453 5.01 29.08 -17.98
N THR A 454 6.19 28.48 -18.11
CA THR A 454 6.38 27.04 -17.81
C THR A 454 6.23 26.80 -16.32
N TRP A 455 5.81 25.60 -15.94
CA TRP A 455 5.75 25.23 -14.53
C TRP A 455 7.16 25.03 -14.01
N LEU A 456 7.46 25.62 -12.86
CA LEU A 456 8.70 25.46 -12.15
C LEU A 456 8.46 24.47 -11.00
N GLU A 457 9.11 23.30 -11.07
CA GLU A 457 8.83 22.17 -10.17
C GLU A 457 9.72 22.17 -8.91
N ASP A 458 10.96 22.61 -9.08
CA ASP A 458 11.92 22.60 -7.97
C ASP A 458 12.92 23.76 -8.08
N VAL A 459 13.48 24.16 -6.93
CA VAL A 459 14.51 25.20 -6.81
C VAL A 459 15.52 24.81 -5.74
N ALA A 460 16.80 25.02 -5.99
CA ALA A 460 17.85 24.81 -5.00
C ALA A 460 18.91 25.90 -5.06
N PHE A 461 19.28 26.42 -3.89
CA PHE A 461 20.44 27.29 -3.72
C PHE A 461 21.73 26.47 -3.68
N VAL A 462 22.76 26.99 -4.30
CA VAL A 462 24.16 26.55 -4.17
C VAL A 462 24.85 27.37 -3.08
N ASP A 463 24.54 28.65 -3.01
CA ASP A 463 24.88 29.60 -1.96
C ASP A 463 23.84 30.73 -1.98
N PRO A 464 23.81 31.71 -1.05
CA PRO A 464 22.76 32.73 -0.96
C PRO A 464 22.57 33.59 -2.21
N GLN A 465 23.55 33.62 -3.12
CA GLN A 465 23.46 34.41 -4.37
C GLN A 465 23.13 33.54 -5.58
N GLN A 466 23.46 32.23 -5.53
CA GLN A 466 23.35 31.33 -6.67
C GLN A 466 22.30 30.27 -6.43
N ALA A 467 21.32 30.18 -7.33
CA ALA A 467 20.31 29.15 -7.31
C ALA A 467 19.97 28.67 -8.73
N THR A 468 19.43 27.47 -8.81
CA THR A 468 18.89 26.89 -10.05
C THR A 468 17.43 26.52 -9.81
N ALA A 469 16.56 26.78 -10.80
CA ALA A 469 15.18 26.33 -10.84
C ALA A 469 14.96 25.45 -12.08
N VAL A 470 14.14 24.40 -11.94
CA VAL A 470 13.85 23.45 -13.00
C VAL A 470 12.35 23.23 -13.16
N GLY A 471 11.92 22.76 -14.34
CA GLY A 471 10.48 22.59 -14.54
C GLY A 471 10.08 21.93 -15.86
N SER A 472 8.83 22.20 -16.24
CA SER A 472 8.23 21.64 -17.45
C SER A 472 8.92 22.11 -18.73
N GLN A 473 8.79 21.31 -19.79
CA GLN A 473 9.40 21.58 -21.10
C GLN A 473 10.93 21.73 -21.04
N GLY A 474 11.58 21.01 -20.13
CA GLY A 474 13.03 21.04 -19.93
C GLY A 474 13.57 22.37 -19.44
N THR A 475 12.74 23.19 -18.78
CA THR A 475 13.15 24.48 -18.25
C THR A 475 14.23 24.30 -17.19
N ILE A 476 15.38 24.94 -17.40
CA ILE A 476 16.46 25.10 -16.43
C ILE A 476 16.83 26.59 -16.42
N MET A 477 16.72 27.23 -15.26
CA MET A 477 17.06 28.64 -15.06
C MET A 477 18.05 28.77 -13.92
N ARG A 478 18.99 29.72 -14.03
CA ARG A 478 19.99 30.01 -13.00
C ARG A 478 19.99 31.49 -12.65
N THR A 479 20.16 31.81 -11.38
CA THR A 479 20.42 33.15 -10.85
C THR A 479 21.83 33.20 -10.25
N THR A 480 22.41 34.41 -10.20
CA THR A 480 23.67 34.74 -9.52
C THR A 480 23.55 35.96 -8.62
N ASP A 481 22.33 36.47 -8.41
CA ASP A 481 21.99 37.66 -7.63
C ASP A 481 20.92 37.40 -6.57
N GLY A 482 20.83 36.15 -6.08
CA GLY A 482 19.87 35.76 -5.05
C GLY A 482 18.44 35.66 -5.56
N GLY A 483 18.24 35.50 -6.87
CA GLY A 483 16.92 35.31 -7.48
C GLY A 483 16.27 36.63 -7.99
N GLU A 484 17.01 37.71 -8.12
CA GLU A 484 16.49 38.94 -8.73
C GLU A 484 16.33 38.81 -10.24
N THR A 485 17.38 38.24 -10.89
CA THR A 485 17.35 37.95 -12.33
C THR A 485 17.65 36.50 -12.62
N TRP A 486 17.09 36.01 -13.72
CA TRP A 486 17.19 34.62 -14.10
C TRP A 486 17.61 34.43 -15.55
N HIS A 487 18.55 33.52 -15.80
CA HIS A 487 19.10 33.18 -17.11
C HIS A 487 18.79 31.73 -17.44
N PHE A 488 18.25 31.47 -18.64
CA PHE A 488 17.98 30.14 -19.11
C PHE A 488 19.27 29.41 -19.51
N SER A 489 19.33 28.09 -19.19
CA SER A 489 20.39 27.21 -19.67
C SER A 489 20.33 27.05 -21.19
N GLU A 490 21.50 26.89 -21.82
CA GLU A 490 21.59 26.59 -23.25
C GLU A 490 21.20 25.14 -23.58
N LEU A 491 21.25 24.24 -22.59
CA LEU A 491 20.84 22.83 -22.77
C LEU A 491 19.35 22.75 -23.09
N ARG A 492 19.03 22.11 -24.22
CA ARG A 492 17.66 21.91 -24.69
C ARG A 492 17.22 20.48 -24.46
N VAL A 493 16.52 20.21 -23.36
CA VAL A 493 15.77 18.98 -23.11
C VAL A 493 14.28 19.28 -23.27
N LYS A 494 13.47 18.25 -23.54
CA LYS A 494 12.00 18.40 -23.72
C LYS A 494 11.24 17.81 -22.56
N GLU A 495 11.89 16.96 -21.82
CA GLU A 495 11.35 16.19 -20.71
C GLU A 495 10.98 17.15 -19.56
N TRP A 496 9.96 16.77 -18.82
CA TRP A 496 9.59 17.47 -17.59
C TRP A 496 10.62 17.17 -16.51
N LEU A 497 11.18 18.19 -15.88
CA LEU A 497 12.18 18.08 -14.82
C LEU A 497 11.52 18.30 -13.47
N TYR A 498 11.55 17.28 -12.59
CA TYR A 498 10.78 17.26 -11.35
C TYR A 498 11.58 17.55 -10.10
N GLY A 499 12.84 17.15 -10.05
CA GLY A 499 13.65 17.27 -8.84
C GLY A 499 15.07 17.72 -9.11
N LEU A 500 15.61 18.51 -8.18
CA LEU A 500 16.94 19.11 -8.23
C LEU A 500 17.62 19.00 -6.87
N THR A 501 18.91 18.72 -6.84
CA THR A 501 19.73 18.75 -5.63
C THR A 501 21.16 19.13 -5.96
N PHE A 502 21.83 19.80 -5.03
CA PHE A 502 23.29 20.00 -5.07
C PHE A 502 23.95 19.22 -3.93
N ALA A 503 24.98 18.47 -4.25
CA ALA A 503 25.82 17.76 -3.29
C ALA A 503 26.88 18.67 -2.67
N ASP A 504 27.35 19.63 -3.43
CA ASP A 504 28.28 20.70 -3.06
C ASP A 504 28.12 21.90 -4.04
N LYS A 505 28.94 22.91 -3.91
CA LYS A 505 28.88 24.13 -4.76
C LYS A 505 29.11 23.86 -6.26
N GLN A 506 29.63 22.72 -6.64
CA GLN A 506 29.95 22.37 -8.03
C GLN A 506 29.07 21.24 -8.58
N ARG A 507 28.84 20.19 -7.76
CA ARG A 507 28.14 18.99 -8.18
C ARG A 507 26.65 19.06 -7.84
N GLY A 508 25.82 18.97 -8.87
CA GLY A 508 24.38 18.86 -8.74
C GLY A 508 23.76 17.88 -9.72
N TYR A 509 22.52 17.55 -9.48
CA TYR A 509 21.75 16.59 -10.27
C TYR A 509 20.32 17.09 -10.46
N ILE A 510 19.73 16.81 -11.64
CA ILE A 510 18.33 17.01 -11.96
C ILE A 510 17.76 15.66 -12.40
N VAL A 511 16.50 15.38 -12.04
CA VAL A 511 15.77 14.20 -12.48
C VAL A 511 14.41 14.58 -13.04
N GLY A 512 13.84 13.74 -13.92
CA GLY A 512 12.58 14.08 -14.57
C GLY A 512 11.89 12.91 -15.27
N ALA A 513 11.03 13.25 -16.22
CA ALA A 513 10.26 12.32 -17.01
C ALA A 513 11.16 11.42 -17.87
N ASP A 514 10.62 10.27 -18.29
CA ASP A 514 11.28 9.30 -19.18
C ASP A 514 12.64 8.82 -18.71
N GLY A 515 12.92 8.94 -17.40
CA GLY A 515 14.14 8.49 -16.78
C GLY A 515 15.32 9.43 -16.96
N ILE A 516 15.09 10.69 -17.36
CA ILE A 516 16.18 11.67 -17.52
C ILE A 516 16.88 11.94 -16.19
N ILE A 517 18.21 11.94 -16.22
CA ILE A 517 19.09 12.41 -15.16
C ILE A 517 20.10 13.34 -15.78
N LEU A 518 20.21 14.55 -15.28
CA LEU A 518 21.24 15.52 -15.68
C LEU A 518 22.19 15.74 -14.52
N ARG A 519 23.46 15.97 -14.82
CA ARG A 519 24.52 16.26 -13.87
C ARG A 519 25.25 17.54 -14.25
N THR A 520 25.57 18.35 -13.25
CA THR A 520 26.52 19.47 -13.36
C THR A 520 27.78 19.22 -12.54
N ASP A 521 28.89 19.78 -12.98
CA ASP A 521 30.20 19.79 -12.31
C ASP A 521 30.72 21.22 -12.08
N ASP A 522 29.91 22.24 -12.40
CA ASP A 522 30.26 23.67 -12.39
C ASP A 522 29.20 24.54 -11.71
N GLY A 523 28.41 23.97 -10.77
CA GLY A 523 27.42 24.73 -10.00
C GLY A 523 26.19 25.12 -10.83
N GLY A 524 25.82 24.31 -11.84
CA GLY A 524 24.62 24.53 -12.64
C GLY A 524 24.80 25.45 -13.84
N VAL A 525 26.04 25.81 -14.20
CA VAL A 525 26.34 26.56 -15.43
C VAL A 525 26.09 25.69 -16.65
N THR A 526 26.62 24.47 -16.63
CA THR A 526 26.38 23.45 -17.68
C THR A 526 25.83 22.15 -17.11
N TRP A 527 25.04 21.45 -17.92
CA TRP A 527 24.42 20.17 -17.56
C TRP A 527 24.72 19.11 -18.60
N LYS A 528 24.94 17.87 -18.15
CA LYS A 528 25.28 16.71 -18.98
C LYS A 528 24.28 15.58 -18.69
N ASP A 529 23.78 14.94 -19.73
CA ASP A 529 22.91 13.78 -19.63
C ASP A 529 23.63 12.57 -19.03
N GLN A 530 22.89 11.81 -18.21
CA GLN A 530 23.35 10.58 -17.57
C GLN A 530 22.36 9.46 -17.88
N GLU A 531 22.87 8.26 -18.14
CA GLU A 531 22.05 7.11 -18.45
C GLU A 531 21.45 6.48 -17.17
N SER A 532 20.13 6.57 -16.99
CA SER A 532 19.41 5.93 -15.87
C SER A 532 19.10 4.45 -16.13
N GLY A 533 19.05 4.03 -17.38
CA GLY A 533 18.59 2.70 -17.80
C GLY A 533 17.08 2.48 -17.67
N LEU A 534 16.29 3.54 -17.42
CA LEU A 534 14.84 3.48 -17.20
C LEU A 534 14.09 4.44 -18.14
N LYS A 535 12.81 4.10 -18.43
CA LYS A 535 11.86 4.96 -19.15
C LYS A 535 10.61 5.16 -18.29
N ILE A 536 10.78 5.78 -17.14
CA ILE A 536 9.73 6.09 -16.16
C ILE A 536 9.99 7.47 -15.57
N ASN A 537 9.00 8.06 -14.91
CA ASN A 537 9.21 9.31 -14.20
C ASN A 537 10.08 9.11 -12.95
N LEU A 538 11.10 9.94 -12.81
CA LEU A 538 11.95 10.07 -11.64
C LEU A 538 11.57 11.38 -10.94
N PHE A 539 10.95 11.30 -9.74
CA PHE A 539 10.29 12.46 -9.12
C PHE A 539 11.20 13.27 -8.21
N ALA A 540 12.09 12.61 -7.48
CA ALA A 540 12.94 13.28 -6.51
C ALA A 540 14.35 12.69 -6.46
N ILE A 541 15.31 13.53 -6.09
CA ILE A 541 16.71 13.18 -5.90
C ILE A 541 17.24 13.83 -4.64
N SER A 542 18.10 13.11 -3.90
CA SER A 542 18.81 13.62 -2.74
C SER A 542 20.25 13.12 -2.74
N ALA A 543 21.20 14.01 -2.64
CA ALA A 543 22.62 13.73 -2.57
C ALA A 543 23.12 13.81 -1.13
N ALA A 544 23.78 12.74 -0.66
CA ALA A 544 24.43 12.71 0.65
C ALA A 544 25.88 13.20 0.57
N ALA A 545 26.51 13.04 -0.58
CA ALA A 545 27.88 13.45 -0.87
C ALA A 545 28.06 13.63 -2.39
N ARG A 546 29.20 14.17 -2.79
CA ARG A 546 29.55 14.41 -4.21
C ARG A 546 29.34 13.17 -5.09
N ASP A 547 29.69 12.00 -4.58
CA ASP A 547 29.64 10.75 -5.34
C ASP A 547 28.47 9.83 -4.95
N ASP A 548 27.63 10.22 -3.97
CA ASP A 548 26.58 9.38 -3.41
C ASP A 548 25.23 10.07 -3.41
N ALA A 549 24.31 9.58 -4.26
CA ALA A 549 22.97 10.11 -4.36
C ALA A 549 21.93 9.00 -4.57
N LEU A 550 20.68 9.26 -4.13
CA LEU A 550 19.50 8.42 -4.34
C LEU A 550 18.44 9.16 -5.16
N VAL A 551 17.81 8.44 -6.06
CA VAL A 551 16.66 8.88 -6.89
C VAL A 551 15.48 7.99 -6.64
N VAL A 552 14.28 8.57 -6.60
CA VAL A 552 13.02 7.82 -6.49
C VAL A 552 12.03 8.20 -7.60
N GLY A 553 11.13 7.29 -7.94
CA GLY A 553 10.19 7.53 -9.03
C GLY A 553 9.00 6.57 -9.07
N ASP A 554 8.41 6.46 -10.26
CA ASP A 554 7.29 5.57 -10.55
C ASP A 554 7.59 4.12 -10.20
N GLN A 555 6.54 3.35 -9.92
CA GLN A 555 6.61 1.93 -9.61
C GLN A 555 7.54 1.62 -8.41
N GLY A 556 7.72 2.57 -7.50
CA GLY A 556 8.56 2.41 -6.32
C GLY A 556 10.04 2.19 -6.63
N ARG A 557 10.49 2.66 -7.79
CA ARG A 557 11.89 2.51 -8.21
C ARG A 557 12.78 3.42 -7.40
N VAL A 558 13.92 2.86 -6.98
CA VAL A 558 14.99 3.59 -6.31
C VAL A 558 16.29 3.32 -7.06
N LEU A 559 16.96 4.37 -7.52
CA LEU A 559 18.29 4.30 -8.12
C LEU A 559 19.32 4.89 -7.16
N GLN A 560 20.53 4.37 -7.18
CA GLN A 560 21.66 4.89 -6.44
C GLN A 560 22.88 5.02 -7.35
N THR A 561 23.60 6.13 -7.20
CA THR A 561 24.99 6.26 -7.66
C THR A 561 25.93 6.24 -6.47
N LYS A 562 27.13 5.71 -6.67
CA LYS A 562 28.28 5.71 -5.73
C LYS A 562 29.57 6.22 -6.41
N ASP A 563 29.42 6.73 -7.61
CA ASP A 563 30.54 7.18 -8.47
C ASP A 563 30.25 8.56 -9.09
N GLY A 564 29.40 9.35 -8.43
CA GLY A 564 29.10 10.71 -8.85
C GLY A 564 28.24 10.78 -10.11
N GLY A 565 27.37 9.79 -10.33
CA GLY A 565 26.45 9.76 -11.47
C GLY A 565 27.07 9.18 -12.74
N LEU A 566 28.28 8.60 -12.70
CA LEU A 566 28.83 7.88 -13.86
C LEU A 566 28.01 6.59 -14.12
N THR A 567 27.55 5.93 -13.05
CA THR A 567 26.60 4.81 -13.15
C THR A 567 25.46 4.98 -12.15
N TRP A 568 24.26 4.57 -12.59
CA TRP A 568 23.07 4.50 -11.75
C TRP A 568 22.61 3.04 -11.63
N ARG A 569 22.53 2.53 -10.40
CA ARG A 569 22.14 1.15 -10.12
C ARG A 569 20.82 1.09 -9.43
N MET A 570 19.95 0.18 -9.86
CA MET A 570 18.67 -0.05 -9.20
C MET A 570 18.92 -0.70 -7.83
N VAL A 571 18.42 -0.04 -6.78
CA VAL A 571 18.24 -0.67 -5.48
C VAL A 571 17.08 -1.65 -5.60
N ALA A 572 17.20 -2.85 -5.03
CA ALA A 572 16.15 -3.88 -5.13
C ALA A 572 14.79 -3.31 -4.76
N GLY A 573 13.74 -3.70 -5.51
CA GLY A 573 12.39 -3.13 -5.42
C GLY A 573 11.88 -3.00 -4.00
N VAL A 574 11.51 -1.80 -3.63
CA VAL A 574 11.14 -1.40 -2.28
C VAL A 574 9.64 -1.52 -2.08
N THR A 575 8.87 -1.10 -3.08
CA THR A 575 7.42 -1.15 -3.17
C THR A 575 7.01 -1.00 -4.63
N SER A 576 5.76 -1.28 -4.97
CA SER A 576 5.22 -1.02 -6.32
C SER A 576 4.51 0.33 -6.45
N VAL A 577 4.28 1.02 -5.33
CA VAL A 577 3.62 2.34 -5.38
C VAL A 577 4.63 3.44 -5.71
N PRO A 578 4.22 4.52 -6.42
CA PRO A 578 5.09 5.65 -6.71
C PRO A 578 5.65 6.29 -5.44
N LEU A 579 6.94 6.63 -5.48
CA LEU A 579 7.66 7.36 -4.44
C LEU A 579 7.92 8.77 -4.94
N PHE A 580 7.46 9.78 -4.18
CA PHE A 580 7.50 11.19 -4.59
C PHE A 580 8.61 11.99 -3.91
N GLY A 581 9.03 11.58 -2.71
CA GLY A 581 10.07 12.26 -1.94
C GLY A 581 11.17 11.31 -1.47
N VAL A 582 12.40 11.82 -1.36
CA VAL A 582 13.58 11.11 -0.84
C VAL A 582 14.44 12.04 0.01
N ALA A 583 14.81 11.59 1.20
CA ALA A 583 15.83 12.23 2.04
C ALA A 583 16.98 11.23 2.25
N TYR A 584 18.18 11.60 1.81
CA TYR A 584 19.36 10.76 1.90
C TYR A 584 20.52 11.50 2.55
N ARG A 585 21.05 10.93 3.65
CA ARG A 585 22.15 11.48 4.44
C ARG A 585 23.40 10.57 4.45
N GLY A 586 23.40 9.54 3.59
CA GLY A 586 24.48 8.57 3.47
C GLY A 586 24.24 7.26 4.21
N GLY A 587 24.83 6.17 3.73
CA GLY A 587 24.74 4.84 4.34
C GLY A 587 23.30 4.36 4.47
N THR A 588 22.89 4.06 5.69
CA THR A 588 21.54 3.64 6.07
C THR A 588 20.58 4.81 6.38
N SER A 589 21.09 6.02 6.46
CA SER A 589 20.28 7.21 6.72
C SER A 589 19.58 7.65 5.42
N ALA A 590 18.60 6.87 4.99
CA ALA A 590 17.77 7.14 3.82
C ALA A 590 16.30 6.87 4.14
N TRP A 591 15.43 7.79 3.72
CA TRP A 591 13.98 7.71 3.84
C TRP A 591 13.34 8.06 2.52
N VAL A 592 12.24 7.39 2.20
CA VAL A 592 11.44 7.68 1.02
C VAL A 592 9.97 7.79 1.41
N ALA A 593 9.23 8.64 0.71
CA ALA A 593 7.81 8.85 0.94
C ALA A 593 7.03 8.82 -0.39
N GLY A 594 5.74 8.47 -0.34
CA GLY A 594 4.96 8.37 -1.57
C GLY A 594 3.47 8.14 -1.39
N ARG A 595 2.87 7.53 -2.41
CA ARG A 595 1.43 7.27 -2.51
C ARG A 595 0.94 6.41 -1.34
N GLY A 596 -0.29 6.70 -0.86
CA GLY A 596 -0.92 5.94 0.22
C GLY A 596 -0.26 6.16 1.58
N GLY A 597 0.45 7.28 1.76
CA GLY A 597 1.13 7.62 3.01
C GLY A 597 2.41 6.81 3.27
N VAL A 598 2.93 6.12 2.27
CA VAL A 598 4.14 5.30 2.42
C VAL A 598 5.31 6.11 2.94
N ILE A 599 5.92 5.66 4.03
CA ILE A 599 7.25 6.06 4.47
C ILE A 599 8.06 4.79 4.71
N LEU A 600 9.21 4.69 4.07
CA LEU A 600 10.18 3.62 4.27
C LEU A 600 11.53 4.21 4.68
N ARG A 601 12.23 3.53 5.59
CA ARG A 601 13.60 3.83 6.01
C ARG A 601 14.53 2.71 5.57
N ARG A 602 15.71 3.05 5.08
CA ARG A 602 16.76 2.07 4.77
C ARG A 602 17.34 1.47 6.05
N ALA A 603 17.61 0.15 6.04
CA ALA A 603 18.26 -0.56 7.13
C ALA A 603 19.25 -1.59 6.58
N ASP A 604 20.44 -1.72 7.18
CA ASP A 604 21.42 -2.73 6.80
C ASP A 604 21.20 -4.07 7.49
N THR A 605 20.57 -4.05 8.67
CA THR A 605 20.24 -5.23 9.48
C THR A 605 18.80 -5.14 9.95
N ILE A 606 18.24 -6.25 10.38
CA ILE A 606 16.94 -6.32 11.03
C ILE A 606 17.05 -5.57 12.38
N ASP A 607 16.82 -4.25 12.35
CA ASP A 607 16.52 -3.53 13.58
C ASP A 607 15.14 -4.00 14.04
N THR A 608 15.11 -4.81 15.08
CA THR A 608 13.87 -5.21 15.74
C THR A 608 13.25 -3.97 16.39
N VAL A 609 12.40 -3.27 15.66
CA VAL A 609 11.57 -2.22 16.25
C VAL A 609 10.41 -2.93 16.94
N SER A 610 10.49 -3.05 18.26
CA SER A 610 9.33 -3.42 19.06
C SER A 610 8.27 -2.33 18.88
N LEU A 611 7.22 -2.62 18.12
CA LEU A 611 6.05 -1.76 18.08
C LEU A 611 5.48 -1.70 19.51
N PRO A 612 5.14 -0.52 20.04
CA PRO A 612 4.44 -0.44 21.30
C PRO A 612 3.13 -1.25 21.15
N ARG A 613 2.98 -2.29 21.96
CA ARG A 613 1.72 -3.04 22.02
C ARG A 613 0.61 -2.03 22.36
N PRO A 614 -0.47 -1.96 21.58
CA PRO A 614 -1.60 -1.13 21.96
C PRO A 614 -2.02 -1.56 23.35
N LYS A 615 -2.10 -0.61 24.29
CA LYS A 615 -2.67 -0.87 25.62
C LYS A 615 -4.15 -1.17 25.38
N ILE A 616 -4.49 -2.46 25.35
CA ILE A 616 -5.87 -2.93 25.25
C ILE A 616 -6.51 -2.59 26.60
N PRO A 617 -7.54 -1.74 26.66
CA PRO A 617 -8.34 -1.62 27.87
C PRO A 617 -8.96 -3.01 28.12
N LEU A 618 -8.65 -3.62 29.23
CA LEU A 618 -9.37 -4.81 29.70
C LEU A 618 -10.84 -4.39 29.90
N LEU A 619 -11.66 -4.65 28.90
CA LEU A 619 -13.10 -4.53 29.03
C LEU A 619 -13.53 -5.54 30.09
N LYS A 620 -14.03 -5.02 31.23
CA LYS A 620 -14.70 -5.83 32.23
C LYS A 620 -15.82 -6.60 31.53
N ARG A 621 -15.82 -7.90 31.69
CA ARG A 621 -16.85 -8.81 31.21
C ARG A 621 -18.16 -8.55 31.96
N ASP A 622 -18.96 -7.63 31.48
CA ASP A 622 -20.38 -7.63 31.77
C ASP A 622 -21.06 -8.57 30.78
N LYS A 623 -21.65 -9.64 31.29
CA LYS A 623 -22.44 -10.57 30.48
C LYS A 623 -23.61 -9.81 29.87
N PRO A 624 -23.77 -9.74 28.54
CA PRO A 624 -24.95 -9.14 27.95
C PRO A 624 -26.15 -10.03 28.27
N LYS A 625 -27.20 -9.40 28.80
CA LYS A 625 -28.53 -10.01 28.88
C LYS A 625 -29.04 -10.25 27.46
N LEU A 626 -29.37 -11.49 27.14
CA LEU A 626 -30.09 -11.83 25.91
C LEU A 626 -31.39 -11.02 25.90
N GLN A 627 -31.51 -10.04 25.01
CA GLN A 627 -32.79 -9.47 24.62
C GLN A 627 -33.44 -10.42 23.62
N THR A 628 -34.56 -10.99 24.02
CA THR A 628 -35.47 -11.73 23.15
C THR A 628 -35.91 -10.80 22.00
N ARG A 629 -35.79 -11.29 20.77
CA ARG A 629 -36.28 -10.63 19.56
C ARG A 629 -37.78 -10.32 19.72
N GLU A 630 -38.14 -9.03 19.82
CA GLU A 630 -39.50 -8.58 19.53
C GLU A 630 -39.73 -8.66 18.02
N THR A 631 -40.80 -9.35 17.65
CA THR A 631 -41.35 -9.46 16.30
C THR A 631 -41.72 -8.06 15.80
N VAL A 632 -41.00 -7.55 14.80
CA VAL A 632 -41.36 -6.31 14.11
C VAL A 632 -42.61 -6.58 13.28
N GLN A 633 -43.73 -5.93 13.59
CA GLN A 633 -44.91 -5.89 12.75
C GLN A 633 -44.65 -5.10 11.46
N PRO A 634 -45.20 -5.52 10.31
CA PRO A 634 -45.05 -4.77 9.07
C PRO A 634 -45.85 -3.46 9.14
N LEU A 635 -45.21 -2.36 8.72
CA LEU A 635 -45.83 -1.05 8.54
C LEU A 635 -46.86 -1.10 7.39
N PRO A 636 -48.00 -0.37 7.52
CA PRO A 636 -49.01 -0.28 6.47
C PRO A 636 -48.49 0.53 5.26
N PRO A 637 -49.00 0.30 4.05
CA PRO A 637 -48.59 0.99 2.86
C PRO A 637 -49.02 2.47 2.88
N SER A 638 -48.07 3.37 2.71
CA SER A 638 -48.33 4.80 2.53
C SER A 638 -48.77 5.06 1.07
N SER A 639 -50.03 5.47 0.94
CA SER A 639 -50.57 6.13 -0.26
C SER A 639 -50.02 7.56 -0.32
N GLY A 640 -49.41 7.94 -1.42
CA GLY A 640 -48.98 9.32 -1.66
C GLY A 640 -48.29 9.51 -2.98
N ASP A 641 -49.06 9.97 -3.97
CA ASP A 641 -48.62 10.36 -5.30
C ASP A 641 -47.43 11.33 -5.30
N ILE A 642 -46.38 11.01 -6.04
CA ILE A 642 -45.32 11.96 -6.40
C ILE A 642 -45.42 12.26 -7.89
N PRO A 643 -45.54 13.53 -8.32
CA PRO A 643 -45.63 13.89 -9.75
C PRO A 643 -44.33 13.69 -10.47
N ARG A 644 -44.39 13.12 -11.65
CA ARG A 644 -43.27 12.97 -12.60
C ARG A 644 -42.78 14.34 -13.07
N ALA A 645 -41.52 14.66 -12.86
CA ALA A 645 -40.86 15.79 -13.48
C ALA A 645 -40.53 15.47 -14.96
N VAL A 646 -40.95 16.36 -15.85
CA VAL A 646 -40.69 16.35 -17.28
C VAL A 646 -39.26 16.90 -17.53
N PRO A 647 -38.41 16.28 -18.37
CA PRO A 647 -37.12 16.84 -18.73
C PRO A 647 -37.26 18.00 -19.71
N PRO A 648 -36.40 19.05 -19.64
CA PRO A 648 -36.47 20.18 -20.57
C PRO A 648 -35.89 19.82 -21.94
N ALA A 649 -36.57 20.32 -22.98
CA ALA A 649 -36.22 20.16 -24.39
C ALA A 649 -34.89 20.82 -24.76
N SER A 650 -34.08 20.10 -25.57
CA SER A 650 -32.85 20.58 -26.20
C SER A 650 -33.14 21.65 -27.25
N LYS A 651 -32.56 22.85 -27.09
CA LYS A 651 -32.49 23.88 -28.14
C LYS A 651 -31.29 23.63 -29.03
N LYS A 652 -31.54 23.49 -30.35
CA LYS A 652 -30.54 23.55 -31.43
C LYS A 652 -30.02 25.00 -31.57
N PRO A 653 -28.75 25.25 -31.90
CA PRO A 653 -28.28 26.57 -32.28
C PRO A 653 -28.63 26.90 -33.73
N PRO A 654 -28.82 28.20 -34.07
CA PRO A 654 -29.07 28.64 -35.46
C PRO A 654 -27.77 28.86 -36.22
N GLY A 655 -27.83 28.63 -37.53
CA GLY A 655 -27.17 29.14 -38.71
C GLY A 655 -25.69 29.37 -38.78
#